data_a34cebf00b36ceb109b9ae1a8e1f72e2
#
_entry.id   a34cebf00b36ceb109b9ae1a8e1f72e2
#
_cell.length_a   1.000
_cell.length_b   1.000
_cell.length_c   1.000
_cell.angle_alpha   90.00
_cell.angle_beta   90.00
_cell.angle_gamma   90.00
#
_symmetry.space_group_name_H-M   'P 1'
#
loop_
_entity.id
_entity.type
_entity.pdbx_description
1 polymer ?
#
loop_
_entity_poly.entity_id
_entity_poly.type
_entity_poly.pdbx_seq_one_letter_code
_entity_poly.pdbx_strand_id
1 'polypeptide(L)'
;MLTFFKPVIRLLDRLSYGGKLIVVAVVFVVPTVISLLALTGNYGTQIDFTRKELSGVAYSQPLLDLLRQVQAHRGMMALQLNKREIAQEKIAAARAGVAGLVQQVDAMSSAESEEILPRADWQQWQRDWQSLLAEVAGLTPAESFARHTALAERMVVLIDGVTNNSGLALDPDLDSFYVMLSLQTNLPQLTEQMGQARAFGTNAVADGSVSEAEQVLVQVRMARIDDNYHQLRKNLGFVAKANAQSRDVLAKPIEAFSGKAGAYLGLLKETFGKPGNVAIQAGSYFDTATAAIDAGYALGEGMHQELKSLLQARLGRLEQQRALAIGVLLGLSLLGLYVFGAIYLSTSRALRETVQAVDRIGNGELELALHAASRDEFGHLQATVGKMAAMLKQFADAQLAMASSHAQGDTDAIIRAEDYRGVYAEMAVQVNNLARLHINISQKITDVITGYTQGHFDRSMDRLPGKLAVITASLDKVQGGLADAARAAAENVRIRVALDNVSSNVRITDNEGIVVYANTALREKLRQLEAQIRKQIADFSADRFVGMDITRFYDDPQATRQILRTLDQTRATRMVIGGRTWDITTNPVRDASGARLGTIGEWLDVTDQLRAEEEIAALVEAAASGDFSQRVNVTQKQGFLLQVAQGLNQLLDNSSAGLAELQRMLSA
;
A
#
# COMPACT_ATOMS: atom_id res chain seq x y z
N MET A 1 -7.99 -23.21 27.03
CA MET A 1 -7.27 -21.91 26.97
C MET A 1 -5.86 -21.98 27.57
N LEU A 2 -5.67 -22.50 28.77
CA LEU A 2 -4.34 -22.59 29.44
C LEU A 2 -3.27 -23.42 28.65
N THR A 3 -3.66 -24.41 27.89
CA THR A 3 -2.73 -25.25 27.12
C THR A 3 -2.01 -24.51 25.99
N PHE A 4 -2.66 -23.51 25.38
CA PHE A 4 -2.07 -22.68 24.32
C PHE A 4 -0.95 -21.78 24.85
N PHE A 5 -1.09 -21.27 26.07
CA PHE A 5 -0.11 -20.38 26.67
C PHE A 5 1.04 -21.10 27.41
N LYS A 6 1.00 -22.42 27.56
CA LYS A 6 2.03 -23.18 28.30
C LYS A 6 3.48 -22.93 27.86
N PRO A 7 3.83 -22.81 26.55
CA PRO A 7 5.22 -22.54 26.17
C PRO A 7 5.69 -21.16 26.64
N VAL A 8 4.81 -20.15 26.48
CA VAL A 8 5.12 -18.77 26.90
C VAL A 8 5.18 -18.67 28.42
N ILE A 9 4.25 -19.32 29.14
CA ILE A 9 4.25 -19.37 30.61
C ILE A 9 5.56 -19.98 31.11
N ARG A 10 6.01 -21.09 30.54
CA ARG A 10 7.28 -21.73 30.95
C ARG A 10 8.50 -20.85 30.73
N LEU A 11 8.51 -20.04 29.67
CA LEU A 11 9.56 -19.07 29.41
C LEU A 11 9.53 -17.94 30.44
N LEU A 12 8.33 -17.39 30.68
CA LEU A 12 8.11 -16.31 31.63
C LEU A 12 8.38 -16.72 33.08
N ASP A 13 8.12 -17.98 33.44
CA ASP A 13 8.36 -18.49 34.79
C ASP A 13 9.85 -18.59 35.14
N ARG A 14 10.75 -18.55 34.16
CA ARG A 14 12.21 -18.47 34.36
C ARG A 14 12.70 -17.04 34.63
N LEU A 15 11.85 -16.05 34.39
CA LEU A 15 12.21 -14.64 34.55
C LEU A 15 11.75 -14.12 35.91
N SER A 16 12.54 -13.22 36.48
CA SER A 16 12.08 -12.38 37.59
C SER A 16 10.86 -11.58 37.17
N TYR A 17 10.07 -11.11 38.15
CA TYR A 17 8.91 -10.27 37.86
C TYR A 17 9.27 -9.05 36.98
N GLY A 18 10.39 -8.37 37.29
CA GLY A 18 10.92 -7.30 36.44
C GLY A 18 11.25 -7.79 35.02
N GLY A 19 11.83 -8.98 34.87
CA GLY A 19 12.11 -9.58 33.58
C GLY A 19 10.84 -9.90 32.78
N LYS A 20 9.77 -10.38 33.43
CA LYS A 20 8.45 -10.59 32.78
C LYS A 20 7.89 -9.29 32.22
N LEU A 21 8.01 -8.22 32.99
CA LEU A 21 7.54 -6.90 32.58
C LEU A 21 8.39 -6.30 31.45
N ILE A 22 9.72 -6.52 31.45
CA ILE A 22 10.56 -6.14 30.32
C ILE A 22 10.10 -6.84 29.03
N VAL A 23 9.76 -8.12 29.09
CA VAL A 23 9.22 -8.84 27.91
C VAL A 23 7.92 -8.20 27.43
N VAL A 24 6.99 -7.87 28.35
CA VAL A 24 5.76 -7.15 28.00
C VAL A 24 6.08 -5.78 27.39
N ALA A 25 6.99 -5.02 28.00
CA ALA A 25 7.41 -3.72 27.46
C ALA A 25 7.99 -3.87 26.03
N VAL A 26 8.83 -4.88 25.79
CA VAL A 26 9.40 -5.17 24.47
C VAL A 26 8.29 -5.50 23.45
N VAL A 27 7.29 -6.31 23.84
CA VAL A 27 6.15 -6.65 22.99
C VAL A 27 5.33 -5.41 22.57
N PHE A 28 5.30 -4.36 23.40
CA PHE A 28 4.65 -3.10 23.06
C PHE A 28 5.58 -2.13 22.33
N VAL A 29 6.84 -2.03 22.75
CA VAL A 29 7.80 -1.09 22.17
C VAL A 29 8.20 -1.50 20.74
N VAL A 30 8.44 -2.78 20.48
CA VAL A 30 8.88 -3.25 19.16
C VAL A 30 7.83 -2.96 18.07
N PRO A 31 6.54 -3.33 18.20
CA PRO A 31 5.52 -2.96 17.22
C PRO A 31 5.34 -1.44 17.08
N THR A 32 5.49 -0.70 18.18
CA THR A 32 5.41 0.77 18.13
C THR A 32 6.56 1.36 17.32
N VAL A 33 7.79 0.89 17.52
CA VAL A 33 8.95 1.32 16.72
C VAL A 33 8.78 0.92 15.26
N ILE A 34 8.34 -0.31 14.99
CA ILE A 34 8.05 -0.76 13.62
C ILE A 34 6.97 0.13 12.97
N SER A 35 5.89 0.42 13.71
CA SER A 35 4.82 1.30 13.23
C SER A 35 5.31 2.72 12.99
N LEU A 36 6.17 3.24 13.86
CA LEU A 36 6.77 4.56 13.70
C LEU A 36 7.66 4.62 12.45
N LEU A 37 8.51 3.61 12.25
CA LEU A 37 9.35 3.50 11.06
C LEU A 37 8.50 3.35 9.78
N ALA A 38 7.46 2.52 9.82
CA ALA A 38 6.55 2.33 8.69
C ALA A 38 5.78 3.62 8.37
N LEU A 39 5.25 4.32 9.38
CA LEU A 39 4.56 5.61 9.21
C LEU A 39 5.50 6.67 8.65
N THR A 40 6.70 6.83 9.25
CA THR A 40 7.68 7.82 8.78
C THR A 40 8.13 7.51 7.36
N GLY A 41 8.35 6.23 7.03
CA GLY A 41 8.71 5.79 5.69
C GLY A 41 7.58 6.06 4.68
N ASN A 42 6.35 5.70 4.99
CA ASN A 42 5.21 5.89 4.09
C ASN A 42 4.93 7.38 3.83
N TYR A 43 4.84 8.21 4.88
CA TYR A 43 4.70 9.65 4.71
C TYR A 43 5.93 10.27 4.05
N GLY A 44 7.13 9.77 4.37
CA GLY A 44 8.38 10.21 3.73
C GLY A 44 8.32 10.03 2.23
N THR A 45 7.97 8.84 1.76
CA THR A 45 7.83 8.54 0.32
C THR A 45 6.82 9.45 -0.36
N GLN A 46 5.65 9.69 0.24
CA GLN A 46 4.63 10.58 -0.33
C GLN A 46 5.07 12.05 -0.34
N ILE A 47 5.73 12.50 0.72
CA ILE A 47 6.29 13.85 0.83
C ILE A 47 7.38 14.06 -0.23
N ASP A 48 8.30 13.10 -0.38
CA ASP A 48 9.40 13.20 -1.34
C ASP A 48 8.86 13.11 -2.76
N PHE A 49 7.84 12.28 -3.00
CA PHE A 49 7.11 12.24 -4.27
C PHE A 49 6.52 13.62 -4.59
N THR A 50 5.76 14.23 -3.66
CA THR A 50 5.15 15.55 -3.89
C THR A 50 6.20 16.66 -4.02
N ARG A 51 7.35 16.57 -3.34
CA ARG A 51 8.48 17.50 -3.54
C ARG A 51 9.09 17.35 -4.92
N LYS A 52 9.22 16.12 -5.42
CA LYS A 52 9.70 15.86 -6.77
C LYS A 52 8.74 16.41 -7.82
N GLU A 53 7.42 16.27 -7.60
CA GLU A 53 6.39 16.91 -8.42
C GLU A 53 6.53 18.46 -8.43
N LEU A 54 6.69 19.07 -7.25
CA LEU A 54 6.92 20.53 -7.14
C LEU A 54 8.19 20.96 -7.87
N SER A 55 9.25 20.16 -7.84
CA SER A 55 10.45 20.41 -8.63
C SER A 55 10.16 20.35 -10.12
N GLY A 56 9.37 19.38 -10.57
CA GLY A 56 8.88 19.30 -11.93
C GLY A 56 8.09 20.52 -12.37
N VAL A 57 7.17 20.98 -11.52
CA VAL A 57 6.43 22.25 -11.75
C VAL A 57 7.37 23.43 -11.89
N ALA A 58 8.39 23.51 -11.03
CA ALA A 58 9.36 24.60 -11.09
C ALA A 58 10.15 24.62 -12.42
N TYR A 59 10.53 23.45 -12.97
CA TYR A 59 11.16 23.33 -14.28
C TYR A 59 10.20 23.63 -15.43
N SER A 60 8.94 23.25 -15.28
CA SER A 60 7.95 23.36 -16.36
C SER A 60 7.70 24.79 -16.79
N GLN A 61 7.65 25.74 -15.85
CA GLN A 61 7.35 27.13 -16.17
C GLN A 61 8.37 27.76 -17.10
N PRO A 62 9.68 27.76 -16.81
CA PRO A 62 10.67 28.34 -17.74
C PRO A 62 10.74 27.57 -19.08
N LEU A 63 10.44 26.27 -19.11
CA LEU A 63 10.39 25.52 -20.37
C LEU A 63 9.17 25.91 -21.22
N LEU A 64 8.01 26.12 -20.62
CA LEU A 64 6.81 26.65 -21.30
C LEU A 64 7.05 28.09 -21.81
N ASP A 65 7.73 28.91 -21.03
CA ASP A 65 8.09 30.26 -21.44
C ASP A 65 9.13 30.23 -22.59
N LEU A 66 10.08 29.30 -22.58
CA LEU A 66 10.99 29.04 -23.70
C LEU A 66 10.25 28.63 -24.96
N LEU A 67 9.29 27.70 -24.84
CA LEU A 67 8.44 27.32 -25.95
C LEU A 67 7.72 28.54 -26.54
N ARG A 68 7.13 29.37 -25.69
CA ARG A 68 6.50 30.64 -26.10
C ARG A 68 7.46 31.55 -26.87
N GLN A 69 8.68 31.75 -26.35
CA GLN A 69 9.68 32.62 -26.98
C GLN A 69 10.15 32.07 -28.34
N VAL A 70 10.36 30.77 -28.43
CA VAL A 70 10.73 30.11 -29.71
C VAL A 70 9.59 30.25 -30.73
N GLN A 71 8.35 30.05 -30.32
CA GLN A 71 7.17 30.25 -31.18
C GLN A 71 7.03 31.72 -31.64
N ALA A 72 7.27 32.66 -30.73
CA ALA A 72 7.25 34.08 -31.04
C ALA A 72 8.39 34.43 -32.04
N HIS A 73 9.62 33.96 -31.79
CA HIS A 73 10.77 34.15 -32.65
C HIS A 73 10.50 33.55 -34.07
N ARG A 74 9.91 32.33 -34.13
CA ARG A 74 9.45 31.71 -35.40
C ARG A 74 8.54 32.65 -36.18
N GLY A 75 7.52 33.20 -35.52
CA GLY A 75 6.57 34.11 -36.14
C GLY A 75 7.25 35.40 -36.65
N MET A 76 8.15 35.98 -35.87
CA MET A 76 8.90 37.18 -36.26
C MET A 76 9.87 36.91 -37.40
N MET A 77 10.59 35.78 -37.39
CA MET A 77 11.48 35.37 -38.47
C MET A 77 10.72 35.09 -39.77
N ALA A 78 9.51 34.52 -39.68
CA ALA A 78 8.65 34.33 -40.83
C ALA A 78 8.31 35.67 -41.50
N LEU A 79 8.01 36.71 -40.73
CA LEU A 79 7.79 38.05 -41.28
C LEU A 79 9.07 38.64 -41.89
N GLN A 80 10.20 38.60 -41.18
CA GLN A 80 11.45 39.15 -41.59
C GLN A 80 11.96 38.50 -42.92
N LEU A 81 11.95 37.18 -42.98
CA LEU A 81 12.43 36.43 -44.16
C LEU A 81 11.52 36.60 -45.39
N ASN A 82 10.23 36.85 -45.18
CA ASN A 82 9.29 37.28 -46.22
C ASN A 82 9.37 38.77 -46.58
N LYS A 83 10.43 39.46 -46.12
CA LYS A 83 10.70 40.89 -46.39
C LYS A 83 9.56 41.81 -45.91
N ARG A 84 8.83 41.43 -44.85
CA ARG A 84 7.80 42.25 -44.23
C ARG A 84 8.40 43.05 -43.08
N GLU A 85 7.82 44.19 -42.82
CA GLU A 85 8.30 45.09 -41.77
C GLU A 85 8.11 44.49 -40.39
N ILE A 86 9.20 44.33 -39.63
CA ILE A 86 9.21 43.96 -38.23
C ILE A 86 10.32 44.70 -37.50
N ALA A 87 10.01 45.22 -36.34
CA ALA A 87 10.98 45.90 -35.51
C ALA A 87 12.07 44.93 -35.03
N GLN A 88 13.34 45.21 -35.39
CA GLN A 88 14.50 44.37 -34.99
C GLN A 88 14.64 44.26 -33.48
N GLU A 89 14.19 45.27 -32.74
CA GLU A 89 14.12 45.28 -31.28
C GLU A 89 13.25 44.12 -30.74
N LYS A 90 12.13 43.77 -31.37
CA LYS A 90 11.26 42.65 -30.95
C LYS A 90 11.97 41.31 -31.13
N ILE A 91 12.72 41.13 -32.21
CA ILE A 91 13.50 39.91 -32.44
C ILE A 91 14.63 39.82 -31.41
N ALA A 92 15.33 40.93 -31.18
CA ALA A 92 16.38 40.98 -30.15
C ALA A 92 15.84 40.72 -28.74
N ALA A 93 14.69 41.29 -28.42
CA ALA A 93 14.00 41.02 -27.14
C ALA A 93 13.62 39.56 -26.95
N ALA A 94 13.10 38.90 -27.99
CA ALA A 94 12.78 37.47 -27.93
C ALA A 94 14.03 36.61 -27.72
N ARG A 95 15.15 36.92 -28.42
CA ARG A 95 16.44 36.24 -28.22
C ARG A 95 16.99 36.45 -26.81
N ALA A 96 16.93 37.67 -26.32
CA ALA A 96 17.30 37.99 -24.92
C ALA A 96 16.41 37.24 -23.90
N GLY A 97 15.11 37.15 -24.18
CA GLY A 97 14.16 36.37 -23.40
C GLY A 97 14.55 34.90 -23.33
N VAL A 98 14.87 34.28 -24.47
CA VAL A 98 15.38 32.89 -24.48
C VAL A 98 16.68 32.76 -23.70
N ALA A 99 17.63 33.68 -23.86
CA ALA A 99 18.90 33.63 -23.14
C ALA A 99 18.72 33.73 -21.60
N GLY A 100 17.83 34.61 -21.15
CA GLY A 100 17.50 34.75 -19.74
C GLY A 100 16.83 33.49 -19.16
N LEU A 101 15.90 32.89 -19.90
CA LEU A 101 15.24 31.66 -19.48
C LEU A 101 16.19 30.47 -19.47
N VAL A 102 17.12 30.38 -20.45
CA VAL A 102 18.18 29.37 -20.46
C VAL A 102 19.05 29.49 -19.21
N GLN A 103 19.48 30.71 -18.85
CA GLN A 103 20.22 30.94 -17.61
C GLN A 103 19.42 30.55 -16.37
N GLN A 104 18.12 30.81 -16.36
CA GLN A 104 17.24 30.40 -15.27
C GLN A 104 17.18 28.87 -15.12
N VAL A 105 17.01 28.14 -16.22
CA VAL A 105 17.00 26.65 -16.19
C VAL A 105 18.37 26.12 -15.77
N ASP A 106 19.46 26.69 -16.30
CA ASP A 106 20.82 26.30 -15.92
C ASP A 106 21.10 26.52 -14.43
N ALA A 107 20.60 27.64 -13.87
CA ALA A 107 20.73 27.96 -12.44
C ALA A 107 19.96 27.00 -11.53
N MET A 108 18.93 26.32 -12.04
CA MET A 108 18.16 25.30 -11.30
C MET A 108 18.86 23.93 -11.31
N SER A 109 19.93 23.76 -12.11
CA SER A 109 20.61 22.49 -12.27
C SER A 109 21.35 22.07 -10.99
N SER A 110 21.00 20.91 -10.45
CA SER A 110 21.66 20.23 -9.34
C SER A 110 21.79 18.74 -9.66
N ALA A 111 22.48 17.96 -8.84
CA ALA A 111 22.58 16.52 -9.05
C ALA A 111 21.18 15.82 -8.99
N GLU A 112 20.29 16.31 -8.12
CA GLU A 112 18.92 15.78 -8.00
C GLU A 112 18.03 16.16 -9.19
N SER A 113 18.29 17.33 -9.77
CA SER A 113 17.51 17.84 -10.91
C SER A 113 17.86 17.17 -12.24
N GLU A 114 19.00 16.51 -12.34
CA GLU A 114 19.38 15.76 -13.53
C GLU A 114 18.46 14.57 -13.80
N GLU A 115 17.86 14.02 -12.76
CA GLU A 115 16.80 13.01 -12.93
C GLU A 115 15.53 13.61 -13.56
N ILE A 116 15.23 14.88 -13.29
CA ILE A 116 14.01 15.55 -13.79
C ILE A 116 14.23 16.06 -15.21
N LEU A 117 15.32 16.78 -15.46
CA LEU A 117 15.71 17.29 -16.78
C LEU A 117 17.13 16.81 -17.09
N PRO A 118 17.30 15.73 -17.91
CA PRO A 118 18.60 15.22 -18.26
C PRO A 118 19.46 16.29 -18.95
N ARG A 119 20.66 16.51 -18.42
CA ARG A 119 21.58 17.54 -18.91
C ARG A 119 21.91 17.37 -20.38
N ALA A 120 22.04 16.14 -20.85
CA ALA A 120 22.37 15.86 -22.25
C ALA A 120 21.28 16.37 -23.20
N ASP A 121 19.99 16.13 -22.87
CA ASP A 121 18.84 16.54 -23.69
C ASP A 121 18.67 18.06 -23.67
N TRP A 122 18.84 18.66 -22.48
CA TRP A 122 18.79 20.11 -22.31
C TRP A 122 19.91 20.81 -23.09
N GLN A 123 21.17 20.36 -22.99
CA GLN A 123 22.29 20.89 -23.75
C GLN A 123 22.12 20.68 -25.25
N GLN A 124 21.51 19.58 -25.68
CA GLN A 124 21.22 19.36 -27.09
C GLN A 124 20.23 20.39 -27.60
N TRP A 125 19.17 20.69 -26.87
CA TRP A 125 18.24 21.75 -27.22
C TRP A 125 18.94 23.12 -27.32
N GLN A 126 19.80 23.44 -26.38
CA GLN A 126 20.59 24.67 -26.39
C GLN A 126 21.49 24.78 -27.66
N ARG A 127 22.18 23.70 -28.00
CA ARG A 127 23.00 23.63 -29.23
C ARG A 127 22.16 23.85 -30.49
N ASP A 128 21.01 23.22 -30.56
CA ASP A 128 20.11 23.35 -31.73
C ASP A 128 19.56 24.78 -31.83
N TRP A 129 19.25 25.42 -30.71
CA TRP A 129 18.88 26.83 -30.72
C TRP A 129 20.02 27.75 -31.18
N GLN A 130 21.23 27.55 -30.70
CA GLN A 130 22.40 28.34 -31.11
C GLN A 130 22.72 28.14 -32.61
N SER A 131 22.64 26.90 -33.09
CA SER A 131 22.80 26.59 -34.54
C SER A 131 21.74 27.32 -35.36
N LEU A 132 20.49 27.30 -34.92
CA LEU A 132 19.43 28.03 -35.60
C LEU A 132 19.74 29.54 -35.66
N LEU A 133 20.12 30.14 -34.53
CA LEU A 133 20.44 31.59 -34.46
C LEU A 133 21.59 31.98 -35.41
N ALA A 134 22.60 31.14 -35.54
CA ALA A 134 23.76 31.39 -36.42
C ALA A 134 23.37 31.36 -37.89
N GLU A 135 22.42 30.54 -38.27
CA GLU A 135 22.11 30.26 -39.69
C GLU A 135 20.82 30.93 -40.19
N VAL A 136 19.93 31.35 -39.24
CA VAL A 136 18.55 31.76 -39.54
C VAL A 136 18.43 32.88 -40.59
N ALA A 137 19.40 33.79 -40.63
CA ALA A 137 19.40 34.90 -41.60
C ALA A 137 19.60 34.44 -43.07
N GLY A 138 20.22 33.28 -43.28
CA GLY A 138 20.45 32.69 -44.59
C GLY A 138 19.41 31.65 -45.02
N LEU A 139 18.47 31.29 -44.10
CA LEU A 139 17.45 30.30 -44.40
C LEU A 139 16.32 30.88 -45.26
N THR A 140 15.69 30.01 -46.02
CA THR A 140 14.38 30.31 -46.64
C THR A 140 13.30 30.37 -45.54
N PRO A 141 12.16 31.06 -45.75
CA PRO A 141 11.05 31.09 -44.82
C PRO A 141 10.57 29.68 -44.40
N ALA A 142 10.53 28.74 -45.36
CA ALA A 142 10.11 27.36 -45.11
C ALA A 142 11.10 26.59 -44.22
N GLU A 143 12.40 26.70 -44.50
CA GLU A 143 13.46 26.08 -43.68
C GLU A 143 13.51 26.66 -42.29
N SER A 144 13.41 27.99 -42.16
CA SER A 144 13.34 28.67 -40.87
C SER A 144 12.12 28.16 -40.07
N PHE A 145 10.95 28.11 -40.70
CA PHE A 145 9.73 27.59 -40.05
C PHE A 145 9.91 26.14 -39.57
N ALA A 146 10.43 25.27 -40.45
CA ALA A 146 10.66 23.85 -40.12
C ALA A 146 11.62 23.68 -38.93
N ARG A 147 12.74 24.42 -38.94
CA ARG A 147 13.74 24.33 -37.85
C ARG A 147 13.22 24.88 -36.53
N HIS A 148 12.47 25.98 -36.52
CA HIS A 148 11.81 26.46 -35.30
C HIS A 148 10.76 25.49 -34.82
N THR A 149 10.00 24.89 -35.71
CA THR A 149 8.99 23.89 -35.35
C THR A 149 9.63 22.66 -34.70
N ALA A 150 10.75 22.16 -35.30
CA ALA A 150 11.49 21.06 -34.69
C ALA A 150 12.03 21.39 -33.28
N LEU A 151 12.47 22.65 -33.05
CA LEU A 151 12.89 23.12 -31.74
C LEU A 151 11.73 23.21 -30.76
N ALA A 152 10.56 23.68 -31.20
CA ALA A 152 9.35 23.75 -30.40
C ALA A 152 8.87 22.34 -30.02
N GLU A 153 8.84 21.41 -30.96
CA GLU A 153 8.49 20.00 -30.74
C GLU A 153 9.46 19.34 -29.75
N ARG A 154 10.76 19.59 -29.89
CA ARG A 154 11.77 19.10 -28.94
C ARG A 154 11.57 19.69 -27.54
N MET A 155 11.14 20.96 -27.43
CA MET A 155 10.80 21.57 -26.15
C MET A 155 9.58 20.90 -25.51
N VAL A 156 8.55 20.55 -26.30
CA VAL A 156 7.41 19.77 -25.81
C VAL A 156 7.87 18.41 -25.27
N VAL A 157 8.80 17.73 -25.97
CA VAL A 157 9.38 16.47 -25.49
C VAL A 157 10.14 16.65 -24.16
N LEU A 158 10.88 17.76 -23.99
CA LEU A 158 11.53 18.07 -22.72
C LEU A 158 10.51 18.31 -21.58
N ILE A 159 9.42 19.02 -21.87
CA ILE A 159 8.33 19.25 -20.93
C ILE A 159 7.68 17.92 -20.52
N ASP A 160 7.38 17.06 -21.49
CA ASP A 160 6.86 15.70 -21.24
C ASP A 160 7.87 14.86 -20.43
N GLY A 161 9.17 14.98 -20.73
CA GLY A 161 10.24 14.35 -19.96
C GLY A 161 10.23 14.80 -18.51
N VAL A 162 10.18 16.11 -18.27
CA VAL A 162 10.08 16.69 -16.92
C VAL A 162 8.83 16.19 -16.20
N THR A 163 7.70 16.14 -16.88
CA THR A 163 6.43 15.68 -16.33
C THR A 163 6.50 14.22 -15.87
N ASN A 164 7.09 13.36 -16.69
CA ASN A 164 7.26 11.93 -16.37
C ASN A 164 8.31 11.71 -15.28
N ASN A 165 9.47 12.34 -15.43
CA ASN A 165 10.62 12.12 -14.55
C ASN A 165 10.38 12.69 -13.13
N SER A 166 9.61 13.76 -13.02
CA SER A 166 9.22 14.34 -11.73
C SER A 166 8.09 13.58 -11.03
N GLY A 167 7.42 12.66 -11.72
CA GLY A 167 6.27 11.93 -11.20
C GLY A 167 4.93 12.65 -11.39
N LEU A 168 4.90 13.87 -11.93
CA LEU A 168 3.66 14.63 -12.17
C LEU A 168 2.63 13.84 -13.02
N ALA A 169 3.10 13.00 -13.94
CA ALA A 169 2.22 12.12 -14.72
C ALA A 169 1.50 11.05 -13.89
N LEU A 170 1.97 10.79 -12.67
CA LEU A 170 1.43 9.80 -11.73
C LEU A 170 0.72 10.48 -10.54
N ASP A 171 0.38 11.75 -10.66
CA ASP A 171 -0.29 12.52 -9.61
C ASP A 171 -1.58 11.81 -9.13
N PRO A 172 -1.71 11.50 -7.83
CA PRO A 172 -2.84 10.73 -7.31
C PRO A 172 -4.12 11.55 -7.13
N ASP A 173 -4.03 12.90 -7.08
CA ASP A 173 -5.17 13.77 -6.85
C ASP A 173 -5.76 14.25 -8.19
N LEU A 174 -7.07 14.09 -8.39
CA LEU A 174 -7.72 14.39 -9.66
C LEU A 174 -7.63 15.87 -10.08
N ASP A 175 -7.69 16.79 -9.13
CA ASP A 175 -7.62 18.23 -9.39
C ASP A 175 -6.22 18.62 -9.90
N SER A 176 -5.16 18.28 -9.20
CA SER A 176 -3.78 18.56 -9.62
C SER A 176 -3.42 17.79 -10.89
N PHE A 177 -3.83 16.53 -11.02
CA PHE A 177 -3.62 15.72 -12.23
C PHE A 177 -4.20 16.39 -13.48
N TYR A 178 -5.47 16.81 -13.45
CA TYR A 178 -6.08 17.43 -14.62
C TYR A 178 -5.59 18.86 -14.88
N VAL A 179 -5.16 19.60 -13.86
CA VAL A 179 -4.44 20.87 -14.06
C VAL A 179 -3.11 20.61 -14.74
N MET A 180 -2.34 19.65 -14.26
CA MET A 180 -1.05 19.24 -14.86
C MET A 180 -1.24 18.81 -16.32
N LEU A 181 -2.18 17.90 -16.60
CA LEU A 181 -2.46 17.40 -17.94
C LEU A 181 -2.86 18.54 -18.89
N SER A 182 -3.66 19.49 -18.40
CA SER A 182 -4.04 20.69 -19.14
C SER A 182 -2.87 21.60 -19.43
N LEU A 183 -1.99 21.82 -18.44
CA LEU A 183 -0.84 22.73 -18.53
C LEU A 183 0.32 22.15 -19.34
N GLN A 184 0.68 20.89 -19.08
CA GLN A 184 1.92 20.30 -19.60
C GLN A 184 1.71 19.62 -20.96
N THR A 185 0.52 19.10 -21.22
CA THR A 185 0.24 18.33 -22.44
C THR A 185 -0.68 19.09 -23.39
N ASN A 186 -1.87 19.50 -22.93
CA ASN A 186 -2.86 20.05 -23.85
C ASN A 186 -2.51 21.48 -24.30
N LEU A 187 -2.11 22.34 -23.39
CA LEU A 187 -1.84 23.75 -23.70
C LEU A 187 -0.66 23.93 -24.66
N PRO A 188 0.51 23.27 -24.47
CA PRO A 188 1.63 23.37 -25.40
C PRO A 188 1.25 22.93 -26.80
N GLN A 189 0.55 21.81 -26.94
CA GLN A 189 0.08 21.31 -28.22
C GLN A 189 -0.92 22.27 -28.87
N LEU A 190 -1.87 22.79 -28.11
CA LEU A 190 -2.87 23.74 -28.58
C LEU A 190 -2.22 25.04 -29.07
N THR A 191 -1.34 25.63 -28.26
CA THR A 191 -0.65 26.88 -28.63
C THR A 191 0.29 26.68 -29.82
N GLU A 192 0.93 25.50 -29.95
CA GLU A 192 1.75 25.17 -31.14
C GLU A 192 0.89 25.08 -32.41
N GLN A 193 -0.26 24.40 -32.37
CA GLN A 193 -1.15 24.33 -33.52
C GLN A 193 -1.72 25.72 -33.89
N MET A 194 -2.08 26.53 -32.89
CA MET A 194 -2.48 27.91 -33.09
C MET A 194 -1.37 28.75 -33.72
N GLY A 195 -0.12 28.59 -33.24
CA GLY A 195 1.05 29.27 -33.74
C GLY A 195 1.38 28.90 -35.21
N GLN A 196 1.26 27.61 -35.52
CA GLN A 196 1.41 27.14 -36.91
C GLN A 196 0.29 27.67 -37.81
N ALA A 197 -0.97 27.59 -37.37
CA ALA A 197 -2.11 28.13 -38.11
C ALA A 197 -1.99 29.65 -38.30
N ARG A 198 -1.48 30.39 -37.29
CA ARG A 198 -1.15 31.83 -37.43
C ARG A 198 -0.15 32.08 -38.54
N ALA A 199 0.97 31.33 -38.52
CA ALA A 199 2.03 31.55 -39.50
C ALA A 199 1.59 31.25 -40.95
N PHE A 200 0.95 30.10 -41.16
CA PHE A 200 0.43 29.72 -42.46
C PHE A 200 -0.70 30.64 -42.93
N GLY A 201 -1.66 30.89 -42.06
CA GLY A 201 -2.81 31.70 -42.35
C GLY A 201 -2.45 33.16 -42.63
N THR A 202 -1.48 33.73 -41.90
CA THR A 202 -1.00 35.09 -42.16
C THR A 202 -0.39 35.23 -43.56
N ASN A 203 0.37 34.24 -44.02
CA ASN A 203 0.94 34.25 -45.37
C ASN A 203 -0.14 34.15 -46.43
N ALA A 204 -1.05 33.16 -46.30
CA ALA A 204 -2.16 32.97 -47.24
C ALA A 204 -3.07 34.20 -47.34
N VAL A 205 -3.42 34.79 -46.18
CA VAL A 205 -4.22 36.03 -46.13
C VAL A 205 -3.50 37.22 -46.77
N ALA A 206 -2.18 37.30 -46.60
CA ALA A 206 -1.40 38.41 -47.13
C ALA A 206 -1.26 38.34 -48.67
N ASP A 207 -1.39 37.17 -49.26
CA ASP A 207 -1.43 36.98 -50.70
C ASP A 207 -2.82 37.33 -51.30
N GLY A 208 -3.78 37.66 -50.45
CA GLY A 208 -5.14 38.13 -50.83
C GLY A 208 -6.08 37.02 -51.30
N SER A 209 -5.59 35.78 -51.38
CA SER A 209 -6.41 34.62 -51.76
C SER A 209 -5.87 33.36 -51.10
N VAL A 210 -6.74 32.42 -50.84
CA VAL A 210 -6.42 31.11 -50.25
C VAL A 210 -6.50 30.06 -51.34
N SER A 211 -5.41 29.38 -51.60
CA SER A 211 -5.37 28.20 -52.47
C SER A 211 -6.01 26.98 -51.80
N GLU A 212 -6.41 25.99 -52.61
CA GLU A 212 -6.92 24.71 -52.06
C GLU A 212 -5.90 24.02 -51.15
N ALA A 213 -4.59 24.07 -51.49
CA ALA A 213 -3.53 23.47 -50.67
C ALA A 213 -3.38 24.17 -49.31
N GLU A 214 -3.41 25.49 -49.27
CA GLU A 214 -3.36 26.29 -48.04
C GLU A 214 -4.61 26.07 -47.19
N GLN A 215 -5.76 26.02 -47.85
CA GLN A 215 -7.02 25.68 -47.16
C GLN A 215 -6.91 24.35 -46.41
N VAL A 216 -6.50 23.27 -47.11
CA VAL A 216 -6.31 21.95 -46.50
C VAL A 216 -5.31 22.00 -45.36
N LEU A 217 -4.18 22.68 -45.53
CA LEU A 217 -3.17 22.85 -44.49
C LEU A 217 -3.71 23.52 -43.22
N VAL A 218 -4.52 24.57 -43.38
CA VAL A 218 -5.12 25.29 -42.26
C VAL A 218 -6.27 24.50 -41.66
N GLN A 219 -7.09 23.83 -42.46
CA GLN A 219 -8.20 23.00 -41.97
C GLN A 219 -7.72 21.83 -41.10
N VAL A 220 -6.63 21.16 -41.49
CA VAL A 220 -6.01 20.12 -40.64
C VAL A 220 -5.57 20.68 -39.31
N ARG A 221 -4.98 21.87 -39.27
CA ARG A 221 -4.58 22.52 -38.03
C ARG A 221 -5.77 22.98 -37.21
N MET A 222 -6.79 23.51 -37.86
CA MET A 222 -8.03 23.91 -37.24
C MET A 222 -8.71 22.73 -36.52
N ALA A 223 -8.76 21.55 -37.18
CA ALA A 223 -9.30 20.36 -36.56
C ALA A 223 -8.49 19.95 -35.32
N ARG A 224 -7.15 20.03 -35.38
CA ARG A 224 -6.30 19.76 -34.21
C ARG A 224 -6.44 20.81 -33.11
N ILE A 225 -6.60 22.08 -33.46
CA ILE A 225 -6.87 23.16 -32.50
C ILE A 225 -8.21 22.88 -31.78
N ASP A 226 -9.26 22.56 -32.55
CA ASP A 226 -10.59 22.29 -32.00
C ASP A 226 -10.56 21.09 -31.05
N ASP A 227 -9.91 19.99 -31.44
CA ASP A 227 -9.76 18.80 -30.60
C ASP A 227 -9.00 19.10 -29.32
N ASN A 228 -7.80 19.69 -29.41
CA ASN A 228 -7.01 20.06 -28.23
C ASN A 228 -7.73 21.06 -27.32
N TYR A 229 -8.47 22.01 -27.90
CA TYR A 229 -9.29 22.95 -27.15
C TYR A 229 -10.41 22.25 -26.39
N HIS A 230 -11.10 21.31 -27.04
CA HIS A 230 -12.12 20.50 -26.40
C HIS A 230 -11.56 19.61 -25.29
N GLN A 231 -10.38 18.99 -25.50
CA GLN A 231 -9.71 18.20 -24.46
C GLN A 231 -9.31 19.07 -23.27
N LEU A 232 -8.71 20.22 -23.53
CA LEU A 232 -8.36 21.18 -22.49
C LEU A 232 -9.59 21.58 -21.65
N ARG A 233 -10.69 21.96 -22.30
CA ARG A 233 -11.93 22.33 -21.63
C ARG A 233 -12.53 21.19 -20.83
N LYS A 234 -12.48 19.97 -21.37
CA LYS A 234 -12.95 18.75 -20.69
C LYS A 234 -12.16 18.50 -19.41
N ASN A 235 -10.83 18.59 -19.50
CA ASN A 235 -9.95 18.40 -18.37
C ASN A 235 -10.17 19.47 -17.29
N LEU A 236 -10.27 20.74 -17.68
CA LEU A 236 -10.60 21.83 -16.76
C LEU A 236 -12.00 21.68 -16.16
N GLY A 237 -12.93 21.05 -16.89
CA GLY A 237 -14.24 20.64 -16.36
C GLY A 237 -14.13 19.57 -15.27
N PHE A 238 -13.17 18.66 -15.35
CA PHE A 238 -12.88 17.69 -14.28
C PHE A 238 -12.25 18.38 -13.07
N VAL A 239 -11.33 19.34 -13.28
CA VAL A 239 -10.79 20.17 -12.19
C VAL A 239 -11.92 20.87 -11.43
N ALA A 240 -12.82 21.53 -12.16
CA ALA A 240 -13.94 22.27 -11.58
C ALA A 240 -14.90 21.38 -10.78
N LYS A 241 -15.04 20.11 -11.15
CA LYS A 241 -15.83 19.10 -10.42
C LYS A 241 -15.10 18.58 -9.20
N ALA A 242 -13.79 18.38 -9.31
CA ALA A 242 -12.97 17.82 -8.22
C ALA A 242 -12.71 18.87 -7.12
N ASN A 243 -12.52 20.14 -7.48
CA ASN A 243 -12.13 21.20 -6.56
C ASN A 243 -12.85 22.52 -6.88
N ALA A 244 -13.74 22.94 -5.99
CA ALA A 244 -14.49 24.18 -6.14
C ALA A 244 -13.61 25.45 -6.06
N GLN A 245 -12.56 25.42 -5.26
CA GLN A 245 -11.62 26.53 -5.14
C GLN A 245 -10.83 26.71 -6.45
N SER A 246 -10.28 25.63 -7.00
CA SER A 246 -9.59 25.65 -8.30
C SER A 246 -10.50 26.10 -9.43
N ARG A 247 -11.77 25.68 -9.41
CA ARG A 247 -12.78 26.19 -10.35
C ARG A 247 -12.88 27.72 -10.29
N ASP A 248 -12.99 28.27 -9.09
CA ASP A 248 -13.20 29.72 -8.91
C ASP A 248 -11.93 30.53 -9.25
N VAL A 249 -10.73 29.98 -8.92
CA VAL A 249 -9.43 30.57 -9.29
C VAL A 249 -9.23 30.60 -10.81
N LEU A 250 -9.55 29.52 -11.49
CA LEU A 250 -9.32 29.37 -12.94
C LEU A 250 -10.47 29.93 -13.79
N ALA A 251 -11.62 30.28 -13.21
CA ALA A 251 -12.81 30.73 -13.95
C ALA A 251 -12.51 31.90 -14.91
N LYS A 252 -11.89 32.97 -14.40
CA LYS A 252 -11.57 34.17 -15.20
C LYS A 252 -10.54 33.88 -16.30
N PRO A 253 -9.37 33.22 -16.02
CA PRO A 253 -8.45 32.80 -17.08
C PRO A 253 -9.10 31.92 -18.15
N ILE A 254 -9.96 30.97 -17.76
CA ILE A 254 -10.67 30.08 -18.70
C ILE A 254 -11.62 30.88 -19.57
N GLU A 255 -12.40 31.78 -19.00
CA GLU A 255 -13.32 32.65 -19.74
C GLU A 255 -12.60 33.52 -20.75
N ALA A 256 -11.53 34.20 -20.31
CA ALA A 256 -10.72 35.07 -21.14
C ALA A 256 -10.09 34.28 -22.33
N PHE A 257 -9.52 33.13 -22.05
CA PHE A 257 -8.96 32.24 -23.08
C PHE A 257 -10.07 31.75 -24.03
N SER A 258 -11.19 31.26 -23.49
CA SER A 258 -12.28 30.72 -24.29
C SER A 258 -12.84 31.75 -25.27
N GLY A 259 -12.99 33.01 -24.84
CA GLY A 259 -13.39 34.10 -25.71
C GLY A 259 -12.42 34.36 -26.85
N LYS A 260 -11.13 34.43 -26.57
CA LYS A 260 -10.10 34.67 -27.59
C LYS A 260 -9.88 33.48 -28.53
N ALA A 261 -9.85 32.27 -27.97
CA ALA A 261 -9.73 31.04 -28.74
C ALA A 261 -10.96 30.83 -29.65
N GLY A 262 -12.16 31.10 -29.14
CA GLY A 262 -13.41 31.05 -29.92
C GLY A 262 -13.42 32.06 -31.06
N ALA A 263 -12.95 33.29 -30.82
CA ALA A 263 -12.81 34.30 -31.84
C ALA A 263 -11.81 33.86 -32.95
N TYR A 264 -10.66 33.30 -32.55
CA TYR A 264 -9.69 32.81 -33.50
C TYR A 264 -10.20 31.59 -34.29
N LEU A 265 -10.84 30.61 -33.64
CA LEU A 265 -11.45 29.48 -34.35
C LEU A 265 -12.57 29.92 -35.30
N GLY A 266 -13.37 30.91 -34.93
CA GLY A 266 -14.38 31.55 -35.79
C GLY A 266 -13.70 32.17 -37.03
N LEU A 267 -12.67 32.94 -36.81
CA LEU A 267 -11.88 33.56 -37.86
C LEU A 267 -11.24 32.54 -38.79
N LEU A 268 -10.69 31.44 -38.30
CA LEU A 268 -10.16 30.34 -39.12
C LEU A 268 -11.25 29.72 -39.98
N LYS A 269 -12.44 29.47 -39.42
CA LYS A 269 -13.58 28.91 -40.15
C LYS A 269 -14.08 29.87 -41.25
N GLU A 270 -14.15 31.15 -40.95
CA GLU A 270 -14.57 32.18 -41.90
C GLU A 270 -13.56 32.36 -43.07
N THR A 271 -12.26 32.46 -42.72
CA THR A 271 -11.19 32.73 -43.67
C THR A 271 -10.83 31.53 -44.55
N PHE A 272 -10.79 30.32 -43.98
CA PHE A 272 -10.33 29.09 -44.65
C PHE A 272 -11.44 28.07 -44.89
N GLY A 273 -12.70 28.43 -44.67
CA GLY A 273 -13.83 27.54 -44.92
C GLY A 273 -14.01 27.17 -46.39
N LYS A 274 -13.63 28.08 -47.28
CA LYS A 274 -13.67 27.90 -48.74
C LYS A 274 -12.40 28.53 -49.35
N PRO A 275 -11.87 27.98 -50.47
CA PRO A 275 -10.81 28.64 -51.23
C PRO A 275 -11.33 29.90 -51.92
N GLY A 276 -10.46 30.86 -52.14
CA GLY A 276 -10.82 32.09 -52.84
C GLY A 276 -10.25 33.35 -52.19
N ASN A 277 -10.81 34.51 -52.60
CA ASN A 277 -10.39 35.82 -52.10
C ASN A 277 -10.71 35.99 -50.60
N VAL A 278 -9.78 36.59 -49.88
CA VAL A 278 -9.90 36.84 -48.45
C VAL A 278 -10.06 38.34 -48.18
N ALA A 279 -11.08 38.68 -47.42
CA ALA A 279 -11.39 40.07 -47.10
C ALA A 279 -10.64 40.63 -45.90
N ILE A 280 -10.13 39.76 -45.03
CA ILE A 280 -9.41 40.17 -43.81
C ILE A 280 -8.00 40.64 -44.13
N GLN A 281 -7.51 41.63 -43.39
CA GLN A 281 -6.12 42.04 -43.45
C GLN A 281 -5.22 41.09 -42.67
N ALA A 282 -4.01 40.80 -43.21
CA ALA A 282 -3.04 39.90 -42.60
C ALA A 282 -2.65 40.31 -41.17
N GLY A 283 -2.56 41.62 -40.91
CA GLY A 283 -2.31 42.13 -39.55
C GLY A 283 -3.42 41.81 -38.56
N SER A 284 -4.68 42.03 -38.96
CA SER A 284 -5.82 41.70 -38.09
C SER A 284 -5.95 40.21 -37.82
N TYR A 285 -5.67 39.36 -38.83
CA TYR A 285 -5.60 37.90 -38.64
C TYR A 285 -4.49 37.51 -37.66
N PHE A 286 -3.28 38.06 -37.86
CA PHE A 286 -2.13 37.82 -36.99
C PHE A 286 -2.38 38.25 -35.55
N ASP A 287 -2.96 39.44 -35.36
CA ASP A 287 -3.27 39.98 -34.01
C ASP A 287 -4.33 39.15 -33.29
N THR A 288 -5.37 38.71 -33.98
CA THR A 288 -6.42 37.84 -33.40
C THR A 288 -5.82 36.50 -32.98
N ALA A 289 -5.01 35.88 -33.85
CA ALA A 289 -4.31 34.65 -33.53
C ALA A 289 -3.34 34.81 -32.33
N THR A 290 -2.60 35.92 -32.33
CA THR A 290 -1.66 36.24 -31.25
C THR A 290 -2.37 36.46 -29.91
N ALA A 291 -3.50 37.19 -29.93
CA ALA A 291 -4.32 37.39 -28.75
C ALA A 291 -4.87 36.09 -28.17
N ALA A 292 -5.22 35.11 -29.02
CA ALA A 292 -5.65 33.79 -28.58
C ALA A 292 -4.49 32.99 -27.96
N ILE A 293 -3.31 33.01 -28.58
CA ILE A 293 -2.10 32.35 -28.07
C ILE A 293 -1.68 32.96 -26.73
N ASP A 294 -1.63 34.29 -26.65
CA ASP A 294 -1.26 35.00 -25.42
C ASP A 294 -2.25 34.73 -24.28
N ALA A 295 -3.55 34.67 -24.59
CA ALA A 295 -4.55 34.27 -23.60
C ALA A 295 -4.38 32.80 -23.15
N GLY A 296 -3.93 31.93 -24.07
CA GLY A 296 -3.55 30.54 -23.72
C GLY A 296 -2.39 30.51 -22.72
N TYR A 297 -1.34 31.26 -22.96
CA TYR A 297 -0.21 31.34 -22.03
C TYR A 297 -0.59 32.03 -20.70
N ALA A 298 -1.50 33.02 -20.72
CA ALA A 298 -2.03 33.59 -19.49
C ALA A 298 -2.87 32.59 -18.68
N LEU A 299 -3.65 31.74 -19.37
CA LEU A 299 -4.32 30.59 -18.71
C LEU A 299 -3.27 29.62 -18.15
N GLY A 300 -2.20 29.36 -18.91
CA GLY A 300 -1.07 28.52 -18.48
C GLY A 300 -0.44 29.01 -17.19
N GLU A 301 -0.18 30.31 -17.07
CA GLU A 301 0.34 30.92 -15.84
C GLU A 301 -0.65 30.70 -14.67
N GLY A 302 -1.95 30.90 -14.88
CA GLY A 302 -2.97 30.62 -13.86
C GLY A 302 -2.99 29.15 -13.45
N MET A 303 -2.89 28.22 -14.41
CA MET A 303 -2.82 26.78 -14.13
C MET A 303 -1.52 26.39 -13.41
N HIS A 304 -0.39 27.03 -13.77
CA HIS A 304 0.88 26.79 -13.10
C HIS A 304 0.82 27.17 -11.62
N GLN A 305 0.32 28.38 -11.32
CA GLN A 305 0.18 28.85 -9.94
C GLN A 305 -0.80 27.95 -9.16
N GLU A 306 -1.90 27.56 -9.78
CA GLU A 306 -2.86 26.66 -9.15
C GLU A 306 -2.28 25.27 -8.89
N LEU A 307 -1.58 24.67 -9.86
CA LEU A 307 -0.90 23.38 -9.69
C LEU A 307 0.11 23.44 -8.54
N LYS A 308 0.94 24.48 -8.52
CA LYS A 308 1.90 24.71 -7.44
C LYS A 308 1.18 24.83 -6.09
N SER A 309 0.08 25.58 -6.02
CA SER A 309 -0.72 25.76 -4.81
C SER A 309 -1.31 24.43 -4.32
N LEU A 310 -1.88 23.62 -5.23
CA LEU A 310 -2.45 22.31 -4.91
C LEU A 310 -1.39 21.35 -4.35
N LEU A 311 -0.23 21.28 -5.00
CA LEU A 311 0.88 20.42 -4.56
C LEU A 311 1.47 20.92 -3.22
N GLN A 312 1.60 22.24 -3.01
CA GLN A 312 2.02 22.81 -1.74
C GLN A 312 1.02 22.52 -0.61
N ALA A 313 -0.28 22.63 -0.92
CA ALA A 313 -1.32 22.27 0.03
C ALA A 313 -1.30 20.77 0.38
N ARG A 314 -1.07 19.90 -0.62
CA ARG A 314 -0.86 18.46 -0.39
C ARG A 314 0.36 18.21 0.49
N LEU A 315 1.49 18.82 0.16
CA LEU A 315 2.72 18.71 0.95
C LEU A 315 2.47 19.10 2.41
N GLY A 316 1.85 20.27 2.62
CA GLY A 316 1.51 20.73 3.97
C GLY A 316 0.57 19.79 4.72
N ARG A 317 -0.45 19.23 4.05
CA ARG A 317 -1.34 18.23 4.64
C ARG A 317 -0.58 16.95 5.03
N LEU A 318 0.29 16.44 4.17
CA LEU A 318 1.09 15.24 4.44
C LEU A 318 2.06 15.47 5.61
N GLU A 319 2.72 16.64 5.67
CA GLU A 319 3.62 16.99 6.76
C GLU A 319 2.87 17.13 8.09
N GLN A 320 1.69 17.75 8.08
CA GLN A 320 0.83 17.85 9.26
C GLN A 320 0.31 16.47 9.69
N GLN A 321 -0.15 15.64 8.76
CA GLN A 321 -0.63 14.28 9.04
C GLN A 321 0.51 13.43 9.61
N ARG A 322 1.71 13.51 9.05
CA ARG A 322 2.89 12.84 9.59
C ARG A 322 3.19 13.29 11.01
N ALA A 323 3.25 14.60 11.23
CA ALA A 323 3.53 15.16 12.56
C ALA A 323 2.46 14.75 13.59
N LEU A 324 1.18 14.81 13.19
CA LEU A 324 0.06 14.37 14.04
C LEU A 324 0.14 12.88 14.35
N ALA A 325 0.35 12.04 13.33
CA ALA A 325 0.45 10.59 13.49
C ALA A 325 1.61 10.19 14.41
N ILE A 326 2.79 10.81 14.21
CA ILE A 326 3.95 10.62 15.08
C ILE A 326 3.63 11.12 16.50
N GLY A 327 3.06 12.31 16.63
CA GLY A 327 2.70 12.91 17.92
C GLY A 327 1.72 12.05 18.71
N VAL A 328 0.68 11.55 18.05
CA VAL A 328 -0.31 10.63 18.66
C VAL A 328 0.35 9.32 19.07
N LEU A 329 1.17 8.72 18.19
CA LEU A 329 1.85 7.47 18.47
C LEU A 329 2.82 7.60 19.65
N LEU A 330 3.62 8.67 19.67
CA LEU A 330 4.53 8.98 20.78
C LEU A 330 3.77 9.29 22.07
N GLY A 331 2.70 10.07 21.98
CA GLY A 331 1.86 10.40 23.14
C GLY A 331 1.22 9.15 23.78
N LEU A 332 0.65 8.26 22.94
CA LEU A 332 0.11 7.00 23.40
C LEU A 332 1.20 6.08 23.97
N SER A 333 2.39 6.08 23.37
CA SER A 333 3.52 5.29 23.85
C SER A 333 4.03 5.79 25.20
N LEU A 334 4.15 7.10 25.38
CA LEU A 334 4.54 7.73 26.64
C LEU A 334 3.48 7.46 27.74
N LEU A 335 2.20 7.59 27.37
CA LEU A 335 1.09 7.25 28.28
C LEU A 335 1.15 5.77 28.67
N GLY A 336 1.36 4.90 27.68
CA GLY A 336 1.53 3.46 27.91
C GLY A 336 2.69 3.15 28.84
N LEU A 337 3.86 3.76 28.62
CA LEU A 337 5.05 3.62 29.46
C LEU A 337 4.80 4.18 30.88
N TYR A 338 4.10 5.31 31.00
CA TYR A 338 3.73 5.90 32.27
C TYR A 338 2.82 4.97 33.08
N VAL A 339 1.73 4.48 32.44
CA VAL A 339 0.79 3.54 33.08
C VAL A 339 1.50 2.23 33.42
N PHE A 340 2.33 1.73 32.50
CA PHE A 340 3.12 0.52 32.71
C PHE A 340 4.11 0.68 33.87
N GLY A 341 4.82 1.81 33.95
CA GLY A 341 5.69 2.14 35.06
C GLY A 341 4.95 2.22 36.40
N ALA A 342 3.77 2.84 36.39
CA ALA A 342 2.91 2.92 37.58
C ALA A 342 2.47 1.51 38.04
N ILE A 343 2.03 0.65 37.12
CA ILE A 343 1.67 -0.75 37.42
C ILE A 343 2.90 -1.50 37.96
N TYR A 344 4.07 -1.33 37.30
CA TYR A 344 5.31 -1.96 37.75
C TYR A 344 5.67 -1.59 39.18
N LEU A 345 5.69 -0.28 39.45
CA LEU A 345 6.07 0.23 40.79
C LEU A 345 5.07 -0.22 41.86
N SER A 346 3.76 -0.11 41.56
CA SER A 346 2.70 -0.55 42.47
C SER A 346 2.79 -2.04 42.80
N THR A 347 2.86 -2.87 41.75
CA THR A 347 2.88 -4.33 41.90
C THR A 347 4.18 -4.82 42.54
N SER A 348 5.34 -4.24 42.11
CA SER A 348 6.65 -4.61 42.67
C SER A 348 6.80 -4.22 44.12
N ARG A 349 6.15 -3.11 44.53
CA ARG A 349 6.09 -2.71 45.94
C ARG A 349 5.25 -3.69 46.75
N ALA A 350 4.01 -3.93 46.29
CA ALA A 350 3.08 -4.84 46.98
C ALA A 350 3.68 -6.25 47.08
N LEU A 351 4.31 -6.76 46.02
CA LEU A 351 4.97 -8.07 46.03
C LEU A 351 6.14 -8.13 47.01
N ARG A 352 7.01 -7.11 47.02
CA ARG A 352 8.15 -7.05 47.98
C ARG A 352 7.67 -7.02 49.42
N GLU A 353 6.69 -6.17 49.71
CA GLU A 353 6.09 -6.08 51.08
C GLU A 353 5.47 -7.42 51.49
N THR A 354 4.78 -8.11 50.54
CA THR A 354 4.19 -9.43 50.82
C THR A 354 5.25 -10.50 51.05
N VAL A 355 6.32 -10.54 50.20
CA VAL A 355 7.42 -11.50 50.34
C VAL A 355 8.13 -11.27 51.68
N GLN A 356 8.45 -10.02 52.02
CA GLN A 356 9.06 -9.69 53.32
C GLN A 356 8.20 -10.11 54.50
N ALA A 357 6.88 -9.91 54.38
CA ALA A 357 5.95 -10.36 55.40
C ALA A 357 5.93 -11.90 55.57
N VAL A 358 5.91 -12.61 54.44
CA VAL A 358 5.98 -14.09 54.44
C VAL A 358 7.30 -14.58 55.01
N ASP A 359 8.45 -13.95 54.63
CA ASP A 359 9.76 -14.29 55.19
C ASP A 359 9.81 -14.07 56.71
N ARG A 360 9.24 -12.97 57.21
CA ARG A 360 9.15 -12.69 58.65
C ARG A 360 8.28 -13.73 59.37
N ILE A 361 7.14 -14.10 58.75
CA ILE A 361 6.31 -15.20 59.27
C ILE A 361 7.10 -16.51 59.30
N GLY A 362 7.86 -16.81 58.23
CA GLY A 362 8.72 -18.00 58.14
C GLY A 362 9.81 -18.02 59.21
N ASN A 363 10.29 -16.85 59.64
CA ASN A 363 11.27 -16.71 60.72
C ASN A 363 10.61 -16.66 62.12
N GLY A 364 9.29 -16.81 62.20
CA GLY A 364 8.55 -16.85 63.48
C GLY A 364 8.14 -15.47 63.99
N GLU A 365 8.32 -14.39 63.25
CA GLU A 365 7.85 -13.05 63.60
C GLU A 365 6.39 -12.91 63.20
N LEU A 366 5.49 -13.16 64.12
CA LEU A 366 4.05 -13.19 63.86
C LEU A 366 3.35 -11.84 64.15
N GLU A 367 4.05 -10.86 64.69
CA GLU A 367 3.54 -9.51 64.93
C GLU A 367 3.81 -8.64 63.68
N LEU A 368 2.88 -8.72 62.73
CA LEU A 368 2.97 -7.98 61.49
C LEU A 368 1.87 -6.94 61.37
N ALA A 369 2.26 -5.65 61.23
CA ALA A 369 1.32 -4.60 60.87
C ALA A 369 1.26 -4.51 59.35
N LEU A 370 0.58 -5.45 58.69
CA LEU A 370 0.32 -5.39 57.25
C LEU A 370 -0.90 -4.49 57.02
N HIS A 371 -0.64 -3.30 56.42
CA HIS A 371 -1.72 -2.44 55.97
C HIS A 371 -1.95 -2.77 54.49
N ALA A 372 -3.09 -3.34 54.14
CA ALA A 372 -3.48 -3.55 52.75
C ALA A 372 -3.67 -2.18 52.09
N ALA A 373 -2.61 -1.69 51.46
CA ALA A 373 -2.58 -0.37 50.76
C ALA A 373 -3.35 -0.41 49.44
N SER A 374 -3.57 -1.57 48.88
CA SER A 374 -4.27 -1.78 47.61
C SER A 374 -5.61 -2.49 47.80
N ARG A 375 -6.58 -2.22 46.91
CA ARG A 375 -7.89 -2.90 46.87
C ARG A 375 -7.97 -4.03 45.87
N ASP A 376 -6.84 -4.34 45.22
CA ASP A 376 -6.68 -5.40 44.22
C ASP A 376 -6.33 -6.75 44.86
N GLU A 377 -5.97 -7.73 44.02
CA GLU A 377 -5.60 -9.08 44.42
C GLU A 377 -4.38 -9.09 45.36
N PHE A 378 -3.46 -8.13 45.21
CA PHE A 378 -2.30 -7.99 46.09
C PHE A 378 -2.70 -7.49 47.49
N GLY A 379 -3.60 -6.51 47.55
CA GLY A 379 -4.16 -6.08 48.83
C GLY A 379 -4.94 -7.21 49.53
N HIS A 380 -5.70 -7.99 48.74
CA HIS A 380 -6.37 -9.18 49.27
C HIS A 380 -5.37 -10.24 49.74
N LEU A 381 -4.27 -10.45 49.01
CA LEU A 381 -3.18 -11.35 49.39
C LEU A 381 -2.50 -10.88 50.67
N GLN A 382 -2.16 -9.59 50.79
CA GLN A 382 -1.59 -9.01 52.02
C GLN A 382 -2.52 -9.19 53.22
N ALA A 383 -3.81 -8.92 53.06
CA ALA A 383 -4.82 -9.16 54.11
C ALA A 383 -4.92 -10.65 54.50
N THR A 384 -4.80 -11.54 53.52
CA THR A 384 -4.82 -12.99 53.74
C THR A 384 -3.56 -13.47 54.49
N VAL A 385 -2.39 -12.95 54.12
CA VAL A 385 -1.12 -13.20 54.83
C VAL A 385 -1.20 -12.66 56.26
N GLY A 386 -1.77 -11.46 56.44
CA GLY A 386 -1.99 -10.90 57.78
C GLY A 386 -2.92 -11.78 58.66
N LYS A 387 -4.02 -12.29 58.09
CA LYS A 387 -4.90 -13.25 58.75
C LYS A 387 -4.18 -14.55 59.10
N MET A 388 -3.30 -15.03 58.21
CA MET A 388 -2.50 -16.21 58.45
C MET A 388 -1.51 -16.01 59.63
N ALA A 389 -0.81 -14.85 59.66
CA ALA A 389 0.09 -14.48 60.73
C ALA A 389 -0.65 -14.41 62.10
N ALA A 390 -1.82 -13.76 62.11
CA ALA A 390 -2.66 -13.64 63.32
C ALA A 390 -3.13 -15.02 63.81
N MET A 391 -3.52 -15.90 62.89
CA MET A 391 -3.95 -17.26 63.24
C MET A 391 -2.78 -18.12 63.74
N LEU A 392 -1.60 -18.00 63.11
CA LEU A 392 -0.38 -18.69 63.59
C LEU A 392 0.01 -18.21 65.00
N LYS A 393 -0.08 -16.88 65.23
CA LYS A 393 0.19 -16.31 66.54
C LYS A 393 -0.80 -16.86 67.60
N GLN A 394 -2.09 -16.82 67.29
CA GLN A 394 -3.14 -17.35 68.18
C GLN A 394 -2.91 -18.84 68.49
N PHE A 395 -2.48 -19.61 67.46
CA PHE A 395 -2.20 -21.04 67.67
C PHE A 395 -0.92 -21.26 68.49
N ALA A 396 0.16 -20.48 68.22
CA ALA A 396 1.41 -20.56 68.99
C ALA A 396 1.17 -20.20 70.48
N ASP A 397 0.39 -19.13 70.76
CA ASP A 397 0.05 -18.71 72.08
C ASP A 397 -0.77 -19.79 72.81
N ALA A 398 -1.71 -20.42 72.08
CA ALA A 398 -2.52 -21.54 72.67
C ALA A 398 -1.67 -22.79 72.95
N GLN A 399 -0.67 -23.10 72.04
CA GLN A 399 0.26 -24.21 72.32
C GLN A 399 1.13 -23.95 73.56
N LEU A 400 1.66 -22.72 73.71
CA LEU A 400 2.46 -22.32 74.83
C LEU A 400 1.64 -22.42 76.12
N ALA A 401 0.38 -21.96 76.11
CA ALA A 401 -0.54 -22.06 77.24
C ALA A 401 -0.80 -23.53 77.63
N MET A 402 -1.10 -24.38 76.62
CA MET A 402 -1.30 -25.82 76.84
C MET A 402 -0.02 -26.49 77.35
N ALA A 403 1.17 -26.20 76.74
CA ALA A 403 2.45 -26.75 77.20
C ALA A 403 2.76 -26.34 78.66
N SER A 404 2.45 -25.09 79.02
CA SER A 404 2.59 -24.58 80.38
C SER A 404 1.67 -25.31 81.35
N SER A 405 0.39 -25.52 80.98
CA SER A 405 -0.59 -26.29 81.79
C SER A 405 -0.14 -27.75 81.92
N HIS A 406 0.28 -28.40 80.84
CA HIS A 406 0.81 -29.77 80.88
C HIS A 406 2.07 -29.89 81.73
N ALA A 407 3.02 -28.91 81.64
CA ALA A 407 4.21 -28.86 82.49
C ALA A 407 3.84 -28.70 83.96
N GLN A 408 2.65 -28.18 84.28
CA GLN A 408 2.12 -28.04 85.61
C GLN A 408 1.29 -29.26 86.04
N GLY A 409 1.20 -30.28 85.15
CA GLY A 409 0.48 -31.52 85.47
C GLY A 409 -1.01 -31.52 85.13
N ASP A 410 -1.53 -30.45 84.54
CA ASP A 410 -2.89 -30.40 83.99
C ASP A 410 -2.91 -31.00 82.60
N THR A 411 -3.04 -32.30 82.53
CA THR A 411 -3.06 -33.08 81.31
C THR A 411 -4.39 -33.01 80.57
N ASP A 412 -5.41 -32.38 81.12
CA ASP A 412 -6.72 -32.21 80.55
C ASP A 412 -6.82 -30.89 79.77
N ALA A 413 -5.80 -30.02 79.91
CA ALA A 413 -5.71 -28.79 79.11
C ALA A 413 -5.60 -29.12 77.64
N ILE A 414 -6.55 -28.65 76.87
CA ILE A 414 -6.61 -28.84 75.42
C ILE A 414 -6.64 -27.50 74.67
N ILE A 415 -6.10 -27.46 73.52
CA ILE A 415 -6.33 -26.35 72.57
C ILE A 415 -7.76 -26.49 72.09
N ARG A 416 -8.58 -25.44 72.19
CA ARG A 416 -9.96 -25.47 71.70
C ARG A 416 -9.93 -25.47 70.18
N ALA A 417 -10.16 -26.62 69.56
CA ALA A 417 -10.12 -26.77 68.09
C ALA A 417 -11.23 -25.95 67.40
N GLU A 418 -12.30 -25.63 68.07
CA GLU A 418 -13.40 -24.78 67.60
C GLU A 418 -13.00 -23.31 67.33
N ASP A 419 -11.96 -22.83 68.01
CA ASP A 419 -11.42 -21.47 67.78
C ASP A 419 -10.60 -21.37 66.48
N TYR A 420 -10.33 -22.48 65.79
CA TYR A 420 -9.53 -22.60 64.58
C TYR A 420 -10.34 -23.20 63.42
N ARG A 421 -9.90 -22.98 62.20
CA ARG A 421 -10.50 -23.56 60.99
C ARG A 421 -9.45 -24.31 60.15
N GLY A 422 -9.92 -25.33 59.42
CA GLY A 422 -9.07 -26.11 58.52
C GLY A 422 -7.92 -26.79 59.25
N VAL A 423 -6.72 -26.75 58.69
CA VAL A 423 -5.53 -27.43 59.19
C VAL A 423 -5.19 -27.00 60.65
N TYR A 424 -5.44 -25.76 61.02
CA TYR A 424 -5.16 -25.27 62.38
C TYR A 424 -6.12 -25.88 63.44
N ALA A 425 -7.39 -26.10 63.08
CA ALA A 425 -8.31 -26.87 63.91
C ALA A 425 -7.83 -28.32 63.99
N GLU A 426 -7.38 -28.87 62.87
CA GLU A 426 -6.80 -30.21 62.81
C GLU A 426 -5.52 -30.32 63.66
N MET A 427 -4.59 -29.31 63.51
CA MET A 427 -3.40 -29.25 64.36
C MET A 427 -3.73 -29.14 65.84
N ALA A 428 -4.73 -28.35 66.22
CA ALA A 428 -5.22 -28.27 67.56
C ALA A 428 -5.75 -29.66 68.07
N VAL A 429 -6.55 -30.30 67.18
CA VAL A 429 -7.01 -31.67 67.44
C VAL A 429 -5.84 -32.66 67.49
N GLN A 430 -4.86 -32.47 66.55
CA GLN A 430 -3.70 -33.37 66.49
C GLN A 430 -2.72 -33.18 67.62
N VAL A 431 -2.48 -31.95 68.06
CA VAL A 431 -1.71 -31.67 69.28
C VAL A 431 -2.46 -32.24 70.50
N ASN A 432 -3.78 -32.10 70.54
CA ASN A 432 -4.62 -32.78 71.55
C ASN A 432 -4.58 -34.31 71.37
N ASN A 433 -4.50 -34.78 70.11
CA ASN A 433 -4.45 -36.21 69.81
C ASN A 433 -3.04 -36.80 69.92
N LEU A 434 -1.99 -35.97 69.85
CA LEU A 434 -0.60 -36.42 69.97
C LEU A 434 -0.39 -37.04 71.37
N ALA A 435 -1.09 -36.58 72.36
CA ALA A 435 -1.23 -37.28 73.66
C ALA A 435 -2.00 -38.61 73.53
N ARG A 436 -2.82 -38.76 72.46
CA ARG A 436 -3.67 -39.97 72.26
C ARG A 436 -3.15 -40.86 71.10
N LEU A 437 -2.13 -40.41 70.31
CA LEU A 437 -1.98 -40.93 68.94
C LEU A 437 -0.87 -41.97 68.75
N HIS A 438 -0.24 -42.58 69.77
CA HIS A 438 0.62 -43.72 69.52
C HIS A 438 -0.09 -45.00 69.07
N ILE A 439 -1.42 -44.99 69.02
CA ILE A 439 -2.20 -46.24 68.76
C ILE A 439 -2.81 -46.36 67.38
N ASN A 440 -2.94 -45.24 66.61
CA ASN A 440 -3.78 -45.27 65.36
C ASN A 440 -3.04 -45.35 64.06
N ILE A 441 -1.71 -45.45 64.03
CA ILE A 441 -0.94 -45.37 62.78
C ILE A 441 -1.01 -46.65 61.91
N SER A 442 -1.18 -47.82 62.54
CA SER A 442 -1.15 -49.10 61.78
C SER A 442 -2.38 -49.40 60.93
N GLN A 443 -3.52 -48.82 61.21
CA GLN A 443 -4.78 -49.12 60.48
C GLN A 443 -4.91 -48.37 59.15
N LYS A 444 -4.30 -47.16 58.99
CA LYS A 444 -4.47 -46.35 57.79
C LYS A 444 -3.68 -46.81 56.56
N ILE A 445 -2.63 -47.59 56.74
CA ILE A 445 -1.77 -48.05 55.63
C ILE A 445 -2.51 -49.07 54.74
N THR A 446 -3.34 -49.88 55.31
CA THR A 446 -4.02 -50.98 54.62
C THR A 446 -5.12 -50.50 53.65
N ASP A 447 -5.82 -49.37 54.00
CA ASP A 447 -6.95 -48.89 53.19
C ASP A 447 -6.56 -48.24 51.88
N VAL A 448 -5.37 -47.67 51.78
CA VAL A 448 -4.93 -46.96 50.56
C VAL A 448 -4.48 -47.91 49.46
N ILE A 449 -3.84 -49.01 49.82
CA ILE A 449 -3.36 -50.01 48.83
C ILE A 449 -4.55 -50.71 48.15
N THR A 450 -5.66 -50.87 48.79
CA THR A 450 -6.87 -51.48 48.25
C THR A 450 -7.56 -50.59 47.18
N GLY A 451 -7.42 -49.24 47.26
CA GLY A 451 -7.98 -48.30 46.27
C GLY A 451 -7.30 -48.35 44.91
N TYR A 452 -5.98 -48.57 44.86
CA TYR A 452 -5.23 -48.60 43.58
C TYR A 452 -5.50 -49.84 42.74
N THR A 453 -5.89 -50.95 43.33
CA THR A 453 -6.24 -52.16 42.56
C THR A 453 -7.62 -52.08 41.88
N GLN A 454 -8.43 -51.05 42.22
CA GLN A 454 -9.76 -50.83 41.65
C GLN A 454 -9.81 -49.74 40.56
N GLY A 455 -8.65 -49.22 40.13
CA GLY A 455 -8.61 -48.23 39.03
C GLY A 455 -8.86 -46.77 39.45
N HIS A 456 -8.93 -46.46 40.71
CA HIS A 456 -9.08 -45.09 41.23
C HIS A 456 -7.70 -44.49 41.51
N PHE A 457 -7.10 -43.86 40.49
CA PHE A 457 -5.76 -43.26 40.56
C PHE A 457 -5.76 -41.81 41.09
N ASP A 458 -6.90 -41.34 41.59
CA ASP A 458 -7.11 -39.99 42.12
C ASP A 458 -6.96 -39.91 43.65
N ARG A 459 -6.70 -41.02 44.33
CA ARG A 459 -6.51 -41.05 45.79
C ARG A 459 -5.05 -40.92 46.14
N SER A 460 -4.68 -39.83 46.84
CA SER A 460 -3.38 -39.68 47.49
C SER A 460 -3.45 -39.99 48.97
N MET A 461 -2.37 -40.59 49.49
CA MET A 461 -2.24 -40.88 50.92
C MET A 461 -1.63 -39.68 51.65
N ASP A 462 -2.19 -39.35 52.85
CA ASP A 462 -1.58 -38.34 53.73
C ASP A 462 -0.10 -38.68 54.00
N ARG A 463 0.79 -37.71 53.71
CA ARG A 463 2.22 -37.91 53.92
C ARG A 463 2.57 -38.06 55.37
N LEU A 464 3.17 -39.20 55.71
CA LEU A 464 3.61 -39.49 57.07
C LEU A 464 5.01 -38.87 57.33
N PRO A 465 5.24 -38.28 58.50
CA PRO A 465 6.55 -37.67 58.79
C PRO A 465 7.64 -38.71 59.15
N GLY A 466 8.92 -38.34 58.89
CA GLY A 466 10.09 -39.12 59.27
C GLY A 466 10.32 -40.36 58.39
N LYS A 467 10.83 -41.44 58.94
CA LYS A 467 11.19 -42.68 58.22
C LYS A 467 9.99 -43.35 57.51
N LEU A 468 8.79 -42.94 57.84
CA LEU A 468 7.59 -43.44 57.16
C LEU A 468 7.29 -42.73 55.81
N ALA A 469 8.00 -41.63 55.52
CA ALA A 469 7.88 -40.91 54.22
C ALA A 469 8.35 -41.75 53.02
N VAL A 470 9.17 -42.79 53.22
CA VAL A 470 9.64 -43.70 52.18
C VAL A 470 8.47 -44.48 51.56
N ILE A 471 7.41 -44.72 52.31
CA ILE A 471 6.26 -45.51 51.84
C ILE A 471 5.39 -44.71 50.86
N THR A 472 5.24 -43.41 51.09
CA THR A 472 4.45 -42.53 50.24
C THR A 472 5.20 -42.18 48.93
N ALA A 473 6.53 -42.05 48.96
CA ALA A 473 7.32 -41.75 47.76
C ALA A 473 7.30 -42.88 46.71
N SER A 474 7.09 -44.14 47.16
CA SER A 474 6.99 -45.27 46.21
C SER A 474 5.64 -45.34 45.51
N LEU A 475 4.59 -44.78 46.06
CA LEU A 475 3.24 -44.74 45.48
C LEU A 475 3.09 -43.62 44.42
N ASP A 476 3.76 -42.48 44.62
CA ASP A 476 3.67 -41.36 43.66
C ASP A 476 4.32 -41.67 42.30
N LYS A 477 5.31 -42.59 42.26
CA LYS A 477 6.05 -42.94 41.04
C LYS A 477 5.22 -43.72 40.00
N VAL A 478 4.21 -44.39 40.47
CA VAL A 478 3.32 -45.21 39.62
C VAL A 478 2.25 -44.35 38.92
N GLN A 479 1.90 -43.23 39.51
CA GLN A 479 0.83 -42.33 39.03
C GLN A 479 1.25 -41.49 37.80
N GLY A 480 2.55 -41.14 37.69
CA GLY A 480 3.04 -40.17 36.66
C GLY A 480 3.13 -40.70 35.23
N GLY A 481 3.22 -42.04 35.07
CA GLY A 481 3.55 -42.62 33.76
C GLY A 481 2.39 -42.70 32.75
N LEU A 482 1.16 -42.48 33.19
CA LEU A 482 -0.04 -42.72 32.36
C LEU A 482 -0.61 -41.45 31.69
N ALA A 483 -0.11 -40.27 32.06
CA ALA A 483 -0.71 -39.00 31.62
C ALA A 483 -0.16 -38.40 30.32
N ASP A 484 1.05 -38.83 29.85
CA ASP A 484 1.80 -38.08 28.82
C ASP A 484 1.51 -38.44 27.34
N ALA A 485 0.79 -39.51 27.07
CA ALA A 485 0.61 -40.04 25.71
C ALA A 485 -0.48 -39.31 24.86
N ALA A 486 -1.27 -38.44 25.44
CA ALA A 486 -2.48 -37.90 24.77
C ALA A 486 -2.30 -36.58 23.97
N ARG A 487 -1.10 -35.95 24.00
CA ARG A 487 -0.96 -34.52 23.58
C ARG A 487 -0.50 -34.25 22.14
N ALA A 488 0.13 -35.18 21.45
CA ALA A 488 0.82 -34.89 20.17
C ALA A 488 -0.07 -34.83 18.91
N ALA A 489 -1.34 -35.22 18.99
CA ALA A 489 -2.16 -35.42 17.79
C ALA A 489 -2.93 -34.16 17.28
N ALA A 490 -3.04 -33.10 18.06
CA ALA A 490 -3.98 -32.00 17.77
C ALA A 490 -3.43 -30.84 16.88
N GLU A 491 -2.14 -30.71 16.73
CA GLU A 491 -1.52 -29.51 16.09
C GLU A 491 -1.48 -29.58 14.56
N ASN A 492 -1.33 -30.75 14.00
CA ASN A 492 -1.23 -30.95 12.54
C ASN A 492 -2.55 -30.73 11.77
N VAL A 493 -3.68 -30.83 12.44
CA VAL A 493 -4.99 -30.69 11.79
C VAL A 493 -5.30 -29.21 11.45
N ARG A 494 -4.85 -28.26 12.25
CA ARG A 494 -5.20 -26.83 12.14
C ARG A 494 -4.61 -26.16 10.89
N ILE A 495 -3.37 -26.47 10.55
CA ILE A 495 -2.67 -25.86 9.39
C ILE A 495 -3.30 -26.35 8.07
N ARG A 496 -3.66 -27.62 8.02
CA ARG A 496 -4.28 -28.21 6.82
C ARG A 496 -5.65 -27.61 6.51
N VAL A 497 -6.48 -27.39 7.55
CA VAL A 497 -7.79 -26.75 7.41
C VAL A 497 -7.68 -25.29 6.96
N ALA A 498 -6.66 -24.57 7.40
CA ALA A 498 -6.44 -23.18 6.99
C ALA A 498 -6.13 -23.08 5.48
N LEU A 499 -5.25 -23.93 4.96
CA LEU A 499 -4.89 -23.95 3.53
C LEU A 499 -6.06 -24.38 2.63
N ASP A 500 -6.97 -25.24 3.13
CA ASP A 500 -8.15 -25.67 2.37
C ASP A 500 -9.22 -24.57 2.24
N ASN A 501 -9.21 -23.55 3.10
CA ASN A 501 -10.17 -22.43 3.09
C ASN A 501 -9.67 -21.16 2.37
N VAL A 502 -8.48 -21.16 1.80
CA VAL A 502 -7.98 -20.04 0.99
C VAL A 502 -8.60 -20.12 -0.41
N SER A 503 -9.07 -18.96 -0.92
CA SER A 503 -9.71 -18.84 -2.24
C SER A 503 -8.73 -18.90 -3.43
N SER A 504 -7.44 -18.66 -3.21
CA SER A 504 -6.39 -18.83 -4.23
C SER A 504 -6.19 -20.31 -4.53
N ASN A 505 -5.92 -20.63 -5.80
CA ASN A 505 -5.66 -22.01 -6.20
C ASN A 505 -4.21 -22.40 -5.87
N VAL A 506 -4.03 -23.21 -4.84
CA VAL A 506 -2.69 -23.53 -4.31
C VAL A 506 -2.41 -25.04 -4.38
N ARG A 507 -1.19 -25.37 -4.82
CA ARG A 507 -0.62 -26.72 -4.73
C ARG A 507 0.73 -26.74 -4.03
N ILE A 508 1.07 -27.87 -3.39
CA ILE A 508 2.42 -28.12 -2.88
C ILE A 508 2.93 -29.40 -3.55
N THR A 509 4.20 -29.38 -3.97
CA THR A 509 4.88 -30.58 -4.48
C THR A 509 6.08 -30.92 -3.60
N ASP A 510 6.49 -32.16 -3.61
CA ASP A 510 7.81 -32.57 -3.12
C ASP A 510 8.94 -32.11 -4.07
N ASN A 511 10.17 -32.53 -3.77
CA ASN A 511 11.35 -32.18 -4.55
C ASN A 511 11.39 -32.88 -5.94
N GLU A 512 10.65 -33.92 -6.13
CA GLU A 512 10.52 -34.69 -7.38
C GLU A 512 9.44 -34.09 -8.30
N GLY A 513 8.64 -33.14 -7.78
CA GLY A 513 7.54 -32.51 -8.51
C GLY A 513 6.22 -33.25 -8.38
N ILE A 514 6.12 -34.22 -7.46
CA ILE A 514 4.85 -34.90 -7.17
C ILE A 514 4.00 -33.99 -6.29
N VAL A 515 2.75 -33.80 -6.64
CA VAL A 515 1.81 -33.00 -5.87
C VAL A 515 1.47 -33.72 -4.57
N VAL A 516 1.89 -33.19 -3.42
CA VAL A 516 1.61 -33.76 -2.10
C VAL A 516 0.39 -33.12 -1.44
N TYR A 517 0.00 -31.94 -1.90
CA TYR A 517 -1.18 -31.24 -1.43
C TYR A 517 -1.74 -30.31 -2.52
N ALA A 518 -3.06 -30.19 -2.56
CA ALA A 518 -3.77 -29.19 -3.33
C ALA A 518 -5.01 -28.77 -2.52
N ASN A 519 -5.21 -27.46 -2.35
CA ASN A 519 -6.34 -26.96 -1.59
C ASN A 519 -7.67 -27.13 -2.32
N THR A 520 -8.76 -26.93 -1.60
CA THR A 520 -10.13 -27.12 -2.13
C THR A 520 -10.38 -26.26 -3.38
N ALA A 521 -9.96 -24.99 -3.38
CA ALA A 521 -10.15 -24.08 -4.52
C ALA A 521 -9.52 -24.63 -5.82
N LEU A 522 -8.27 -25.08 -5.77
CA LEU A 522 -7.60 -25.64 -6.94
C LEU A 522 -8.25 -26.94 -7.42
N ARG A 523 -8.59 -27.84 -6.50
CA ARG A 523 -9.21 -29.12 -6.87
C ARG A 523 -10.58 -28.93 -7.54
N GLU A 524 -11.39 -28.01 -7.05
CA GLU A 524 -12.69 -27.68 -7.65
C GLU A 524 -12.52 -27.07 -9.04
N LYS A 525 -11.55 -26.17 -9.21
CA LYS A 525 -11.26 -25.56 -10.50
C LYS A 525 -10.76 -26.58 -11.52
N LEU A 526 -9.90 -27.50 -11.12
CA LEU A 526 -9.42 -28.59 -11.97
C LEU A 526 -10.53 -29.56 -12.35
N ARG A 527 -11.51 -29.86 -11.46
CA ARG A 527 -12.70 -30.65 -11.80
C ARG A 527 -13.55 -29.99 -12.87
N GLN A 528 -13.78 -28.69 -12.76
CA GLN A 528 -14.53 -27.95 -13.77
C GLN A 528 -13.88 -28.01 -15.15
N LEU A 529 -12.56 -28.11 -15.21
CA LEU A 529 -11.78 -28.11 -16.43
C LEU A 529 -11.32 -29.52 -16.85
N GLU A 530 -11.67 -30.58 -16.12
CA GLU A 530 -11.16 -31.91 -16.30
C GLU A 530 -11.35 -32.43 -17.74
N ALA A 531 -12.53 -32.23 -18.33
CA ALA A 531 -12.83 -32.66 -19.69
C ALA A 531 -11.93 -31.96 -20.74
N GLN A 532 -11.56 -30.71 -20.52
CA GLN A 532 -10.66 -29.95 -21.39
C GLN A 532 -9.19 -30.35 -21.16
N ILE A 533 -8.81 -30.56 -19.91
CA ILE A 533 -7.45 -30.97 -19.55
C ILE A 533 -7.16 -32.37 -20.09
N ARG A 534 -8.15 -33.27 -20.13
CA ARG A 534 -8.01 -34.60 -20.74
C ARG A 534 -7.69 -34.58 -22.23
N LYS A 535 -7.96 -33.49 -22.94
CA LYS A 535 -7.52 -33.34 -24.33
C LYS A 535 -6.00 -33.10 -24.44
N GLN A 536 -5.38 -32.59 -23.37
CA GLN A 536 -3.92 -32.36 -23.28
C GLN A 536 -3.21 -33.51 -22.55
N ILE A 537 -3.85 -34.06 -21.50
CA ILE A 537 -3.32 -35.15 -20.68
C ILE A 537 -4.44 -36.20 -20.57
N ALA A 538 -4.43 -37.21 -21.43
CA ALA A 538 -5.55 -38.15 -21.64
C ALA A 538 -6.02 -38.90 -20.37
N ASP A 539 -5.11 -39.19 -19.44
CA ASP A 539 -5.37 -39.87 -18.18
C ASP A 539 -5.55 -38.95 -16.99
N PHE A 540 -5.71 -37.65 -17.22
CA PHE A 540 -5.89 -36.65 -16.14
C PHE A 540 -7.18 -36.91 -15.36
N SER A 541 -7.08 -36.84 -14.05
CA SER A 541 -8.21 -36.83 -13.11
C SER A 541 -7.94 -35.83 -11.98
N ALA A 542 -8.87 -34.91 -11.77
CA ALA A 542 -8.76 -33.91 -10.71
C ALA A 542 -8.71 -34.54 -9.31
N ASP A 543 -9.39 -35.68 -9.11
CA ASP A 543 -9.36 -36.40 -7.84
C ASP A 543 -8.02 -37.11 -7.57
N ARG A 544 -7.25 -37.41 -8.63
CA ARG A 544 -5.90 -37.96 -8.53
C ARG A 544 -4.81 -36.92 -8.77
N PHE A 545 -5.16 -35.65 -8.75
CA PHE A 545 -4.19 -34.56 -8.91
C PHE A 545 -3.14 -34.57 -7.79
N VAL A 546 -3.54 -34.85 -6.55
CA VAL A 546 -2.60 -35.16 -5.46
C VAL A 546 -2.01 -36.53 -5.73
N GLY A 547 -0.71 -36.64 -5.80
CA GLY A 547 0.04 -37.80 -6.23
C GLY A 547 0.48 -37.76 -7.70
N MET A 548 0.03 -36.76 -8.46
CA MET A 548 0.43 -36.56 -9.86
C MET A 548 1.74 -35.79 -9.97
N ASP A 549 2.53 -36.11 -10.98
CA ASP A 549 3.70 -35.32 -11.37
C ASP A 549 3.25 -34.06 -12.09
N ILE A 550 3.52 -32.91 -11.48
CA ILE A 550 3.11 -31.59 -12.00
C ILE A 550 3.79 -31.23 -13.33
N THR A 551 4.94 -31.83 -13.62
CA THR A 551 5.69 -31.53 -14.84
C THR A 551 4.95 -31.98 -16.12
N ARG A 552 3.96 -32.83 -16.00
CA ARG A 552 3.10 -33.31 -17.13
C ARG A 552 2.28 -32.18 -17.77
N PHE A 553 2.14 -31.04 -17.13
CA PHE A 553 1.46 -29.88 -17.70
C PHE A 553 2.38 -28.99 -18.57
N TYR A 554 3.68 -29.29 -18.62
CA TYR A 554 4.67 -28.50 -19.33
C TYR A 554 5.15 -29.22 -20.58
N ASP A 555 5.55 -28.45 -21.59
CA ASP A 555 6.00 -28.97 -22.89
C ASP A 555 7.27 -29.83 -22.79
N ASP A 556 8.16 -29.49 -21.84
CA ASP A 556 9.33 -30.30 -21.50
C ASP A 556 9.29 -30.71 -20.02
N PRO A 557 8.74 -31.88 -19.71
CA PRO A 557 8.66 -32.39 -18.34
C PRO A 557 10.03 -32.62 -17.68
N GLN A 558 11.06 -32.98 -18.44
CA GLN A 558 12.38 -33.26 -17.89
C GLN A 558 13.10 -31.95 -17.51
N ALA A 559 13.12 -30.98 -18.40
CA ALA A 559 13.69 -29.66 -18.11
C ALA A 559 12.92 -29.00 -16.95
N THR A 560 11.59 -29.11 -16.91
CA THR A 560 10.79 -28.54 -15.82
C THR A 560 11.09 -29.21 -14.48
N ARG A 561 11.26 -30.53 -14.44
CA ARG A 561 11.63 -31.25 -13.22
C ARG A 561 12.98 -30.78 -12.69
N GLN A 562 13.96 -30.57 -13.59
CA GLN A 562 15.25 -30.02 -13.21
C GLN A 562 15.12 -28.60 -12.63
N ILE A 563 14.33 -27.77 -13.26
CA ILE A 563 14.05 -26.41 -12.78
C ILE A 563 13.38 -26.47 -11.40
N LEU A 564 12.35 -27.30 -11.23
CA LEU A 564 11.68 -27.45 -9.93
C LEU A 564 12.63 -27.96 -8.85
N ARG A 565 13.59 -28.81 -9.17
CA ARG A 565 14.62 -29.30 -8.22
C ARG A 565 15.65 -28.25 -7.81
N THR A 566 15.93 -27.27 -8.64
CA THR A 566 16.97 -26.26 -8.39
C THR A 566 16.40 -24.88 -8.11
N LEU A 567 15.05 -24.76 -8.09
CA LEU A 567 14.38 -23.48 -7.88
C LEU A 567 14.71 -22.89 -6.51
N ASP A 568 15.38 -21.76 -6.45
CA ASP A 568 15.77 -21.06 -5.23
C ASP A 568 15.07 -19.72 -5.04
N GLN A 569 14.46 -19.19 -6.10
CA GLN A 569 13.67 -17.96 -6.11
C GLN A 569 12.30 -18.18 -6.74
N THR A 570 11.40 -17.22 -6.55
CA THR A 570 10.07 -17.22 -7.17
C THR A 570 10.17 -17.27 -8.69
N ARG A 571 9.43 -18.17 -9.31
CA ARG A 571 9.30 -18.27 -10.77
C ARG A 571 7.85 -18.11 -11.17
N ALA A 572 7.58 -17.17 -12.06
CA ALA A 572 6.30 -17.04 -12.74
C ALA A 572 6.36 -17.72 -14.12
N THR A 573 5.30 -18.43 -14.48
CA THR A 573 5.17 -19.12 -15.76
C THR A 573 3.74 -18.95 -16.25
N ARG A 574 3.58 -18.52 -17.50
CA ARG A 574 2.28 -18.47 -18.16
C ARG A 574 2.11 -19.67 -19.08
N MET A 575 0.98 -20.34 -18.98
CA MET A 575 0.69 -21.52 -19.79
C MET A 575 -0.81 -21.73 -19.99
N VAL A 576 -1.16 -22.48 -21.02
CA VAL A 576 -2.56 -22.84 -21.31
C VAL A 576 -2.84 -24.25 -20.82
N ILE A 577 -3.76 -24.36 -19.86
CA ILE A 577 -4.19 -25.63 -19.30
C ILE A 577 -5.71 -25.72 -19.43
N GLY A 578 -6.19 -26.77 -20.07
CA GLY A 578 -7.63 -26.98 -20.26
C GLY A 578 -8.32 -25.88 -21.05
N GLY A 579 -7.60 -25.27 -22.02
CA GLY A 579 -8.12 -24.16 -22.83
C GLY A 579 -8.22 -22.82 -22.11
N ARG A 580 -7.67 -22.70 -20.91
CA ARG A 580 -7.59 -21.45 -20.14
C ARG A 580 -6.13 -21.07 -19.92
N THR A 581 -5.84 -19.78 -19.91
CA THR A 581 -4.51 -19.25 -19.67
C THR A 581 -4.31 -19.01 -18.18
N TRP A 582 -3.23 -19.58 -17.67
CA TRP A 582 -2.89 -19.51 -16.25
C TRP A 582 -1.55 -18.81 -16.05
N ASP A 583 -1.51 -17.90 -15.10
CA ASP A 583 -0.28 -17.39 -14.51
C ASP A 583 0.02 -18.21 -13.26
N ILE A 584 1.11 -18.92 -13.30
CA ILE A 584 1.53 -19.83 -12.24
C ILE A 584 2.77 -19.27 -11.56
N THR A 585 2.63 -18.90 -10.31
CA THR A 585 3.75 -18.46 -9.47
C THR A 585 4.21 -19.63 -8.60
N THR A 586 5.45 -20.04 -8.75
CA THR A 586 6.04 -21.15 -8.00
C THR A 586 7.17 -20.68 -7.09
N ASN A 587 7.09 -21.03 -5.82
CA ASN A 587 8.05 -20.69 -4.77
C ASN A 587 8.66 -21.95 -4.16
N PRO A 588 9.96 -21.96 -3.78
CA PRO A 588 10.55 -23.06 -3.04
C PRO A 588 10.03 -23.08 -1.58
N VAL A 589 9.81 -24.28 -1.04
CA VAL A 589 9.49 -24.51 0.37
C VAL A 589 10.69 -25.12 1.04
N ARG A 590 11.12 -24.55 2.16
CA ARG A 590 12.28 -25.00 2.96
C ARG A 590 11.86 -25.17 4.41
N ASP A 591 12.52 -26.08 5.12
CA ASP A 591 12.36 -26.21 6.57
C ASP A 591 13.22 -25.17 7.33
N ALA A 592 13.12 -25.20 8.64
CA ALA A 592 13.85 -24.28 9.52
C ALA A 592 15.38 -24.45 9.44
N SER A 593 15.91 -25.57 8.92
CA SER A 593 17.33 -25.81 8.69
C SER A 593 17.80 -25.30 7.32
N GLY A 594 16.88 -24.82 6.48
CA GLY A 594 17.13 -24.43 5.11
C GLY A 594 17.03 -25.59 4.11
N ALA A 595 16.80 -26.81 4.57
CA ALA A 595 16.63 -27.96 3.70
C ALA A 595 15.34 -27.84 2.90
N ARG A 596 15.40 -28.20 1.64
CA ARG A 596 14.28 -28.06 0.72
C ARG A 596 13.27 -29.17 0.90
N LEU A 597 12.00 -28.79 1.08
CA LEU A 597 10.88 -29.70 1.24
C LEU A 597 10.07 -29.88 -0.06
N GLY A 598 10.22 -28.96 -1.04
CA GLY A 598 9.47 -29.00 -2.29
C GLY A 598 9.18 -27.60 -2.83
N THR A 599 8.03 -27.43 -3.50
CA THR A 599 7.56 -26.14 -3.99
C THR A 599 6.09 -25.91 -3.68
N ILE A 600 5.72 -24.64 -3.43
CA ILE A 600 4.34 -24.20 -3.43
C ILE A 600 4.06 -23.41 -4.71
N GLY A 601 2.96 -23.68 -5.37
CA GLY A 601 2.53 -23.01 -6.60
C GLY A 601 1.13 -22.44 -6.46
N GLU A 602 0.99 -21.16 -6.79
CA GLU A 602 -0.30 -20.48 -6.91
C GLU A 602 -0.68 -20.34 -8.38
N TRP A 603 -1.93 -20.64 -8.72
CA TRP A 603 -2.43 -20.68 -10.08
C TRP A 603 -3.54 -19.63 -10.26
N LEU A 604 -3.27 -18.60 -11.04
CA LEU A 604 -4.21 -17.53 -11.36
C LEU A 604 -4.73 -17.70 -12.79
N ASP A 605 -6.03 -17.83 -12.95
CA ASP A 605 -6.70 -17.91 -14.26
C ASP A 605 -6.87 -16.48 -14.81
N VAL A 606 -6.17 -16.16 -15.88
CA VAL A 606 -6.17 -14.82 -16.51
C VAL A 606 -6.88 -14.83 -17.88
N THR A 607 -7.56 -15.91 -18.23
CA THR A 607 -8.15 -16.12 -19.57
C THR A 607 -9.16 -15.05 -19.95
N ASP A 608 -10.09 -14.76 -19.03
CA ASP A 608 -11.18 -13.84 -19.31
C ASP A 608 -10.68 -12.39 -19.35
N GLN A 609 -9.60 -12.09 -18.60
CA GLN A 609 -8.91 -10.82 -18.66
C GLN A 609 -8.23 -10.61 -20.01
N LEU A 610 -7.44 -11.59 -20.48
CA LEU A 610 -6.74 -11.51 -21.76
C LEU A 610 -7.68 -11.40 -22.95
N ARG A 611 -8.79 -12.18 -22.94
CA ARG A 611 -9.82 -12.08 -23.98
C ARG A 611 -10.48 -10.73 -24.04
N ALA A 612 -10.73 -10.14 -22.88
CA ALA A 612 -11.31 -8.80 -22.83
C ALA A 612 -10.34 -7.74 -23.35
N GLU A 613 -9.06 -7.88 -23.07
CA GLU A 613 -8.00 -7.01 -23.60
C GLU A 613 -7.90 -7.12 -25.14
N GLU A 614 -7.97 -8.33 -25.70
CA GLU A 614 -7.98 -8.56 -27.16
C GLU A 614 -9.24 -8.00 -27.84
N GLU A 615 -10.43 -8.24 -27.24
CA GLU A 615 -11.68 -7.71 -27.78
C GLU A 615 -11.70 -6.17 -27.76
N ILE A 616 -11.18 -5.57 -26.71
CA ILE A 616 -11.09 -4.11 -26.58
C ILE A 616 -10.10 -3.56 -27.62
N ALA A 617 -8.94 -4.19 -27.79
CA ALA A 617 -7.93 -3.79 -28.75
C ALA A 617 -8.46 -3.84 -30.19
N ALA A 618 -9.14 -4.93 -30.56
CA ALA A 618 -9.75 -5.10 -31.88
C ALA A 618 -10.85 -4.04 -32.15
N LEU A 619 -11.63 -3.73 -31.11
CA LEU A 619 -12.69 -2.73 -31.22
C LEU A 619 -12.14 -1.31 -31.39
N VAL A 620 -11.06 -0.98 -30.68
CA VAL A 620 -10.37 0.31 -30.81
C VAL A 620 -9.77 0.45 -32.21
N GLU A 621 -9.21 -0.63 -32.76
CA GLU A 621 -8.65 -0.65 -34.12
C GLU A 621 -9.75 -0.52 -35.19
N ALA A 622 -10.89 -1.20 -34.99
CA ALA A 622 -12.06 -1.02 -35.85
C ALA A 622 -12.60 0.41 -35.79
N ALA A 623 -12.73 0.99 -34.61
CA ALA A 623 -13.16 2.38 -34.43
C ALA A 623 -12.15 3.38 -35.03
N ALA A 624 -10.84 3.13 -34.94
CA ALA A 624 -9.80 3.95 -35.53
C ALA A 624 -9.83 3.92 -37.06
N SER A 625 -10.31 2.81 -37.65
CA SER A 625 -10.52 2.67 -39.09
C SER A 625 -11.90 3.19 -39.58
N GLY A 626 -12.70 3.75 -38.68
CA GLY A 626 -13.99 4.34 -39.00
C GLY A 626 -15.20 3.39 -38.89
N ASP A 627 -14.99 2.14 -38.50
CA ASP A 627 -16.07 1.18 -38.23
C ASP A 627 -16.54 1.28 -36.78
N PHE A 628 -17.58 2.06 -36.55
CA PHE A 628 -18.22 2.22 -35.24
C PHE A 628 -19.40 1.26 -35.05
N SER A 629 -19.60 0.26 -35.92
CA SER A 629 -20.73 -0.68 -35.82
C SER A 629 -20.49 -1.79 -34.81
N GLN A 630 -19.23 -2.08 -34.48
CA GLN A 630 -18.85 -3.18 -33.61
C GLN A 630 -19.10 -2.85 -32.14
N ARG A 631 -19.30 -3.87 -31.32
CA ARG A 631 -19.55 -3.75 -29.89
C ARG A 631 -18.80 -4.83 -29.11
N VAL A 632 -18.32 -4.47 -27.93
CA VAL A 632 -17.79 -5.45 -26.97
C VAL A 632 -18.95 -6.25 -26.39
N ASN A 633 -18.80 -7.56 -26.38
CA ASN A 633 -19.78 -8.43 -25.75
C ASN A 633 -19.74 -8.28 -24.20
N VAL A 634 -20.83 -7.84 -23.60
CA VAL A 634 -20.94 -7.62 -22.15
C VAL A 634 -21.47 -8.84 -21.37
N THR A 635 -21.94 -9.88 -22.06
CA THR A 635 -22.77 -10.94 -21.48
C THR A 635 -22.03 -11.84 -20.49
N GLN A 636 -20.69 -11.89 -20.55
CA GLN A 636 -19.87 -12.74 -19.67
C GLN A 636 -18.82 -11.96 -18.87
N LYS A 637 -18.89 -10.64 -18.89
CA LYS A 637 -17.93 -9.79 -18.18
C LYS A 637 -18.50 -9.35 -16.83
N GLN A 638 -17.64 -9.24 -15.82
CA GLN A 638 -18.01 -8.82 -14.48
C GLN A 638 -17.03 -7.75 -13.95
N GLY A 639 -17.44 -7.00 -12.93
CA GLY A 639 -16.59 -6.00 -12.27
C GLY A 639 -16.06 -4.94 -13.23
N PHE A 640 -14.77 -4.63 -13.12
CA PHE A 640 -14.10 -3.59 -13.90
C PHE A 640 -14.19 -3.80 -15.42
N LEU A 641 -14.03 -5.04 -15.89
CA LEU A 641 -14.10 -5.36 -17.33
C LEU A 641 -15.49 -5.13 -17.92
N LEU A 642 -16.56 -5.32 -17.14
CA LEU A 642 -17.92 -5.01 -17.56
C LEU A 642 -18.12 -3.49 -17.70
N GLN A 643 -17.62 -2.70 -16.75
CA GLN A 643 -17.73 -1.24 -16.81
C GLN A 643 -16.99 -0.66 -18.01
N VAL A 644 -15.77 -1.15 -18.29
CA VAL A 644 -14.99 -0.74 -19.46
C VAL A 644 -15.71 -1.09 -20.77
N ALA A 645 -16.22 -2.31 -20.87
CA ALA A 645 -16.96 -2.77 -22.06
C ALA A 645 -18.25 -1.96 -22.31
N GLN A 646 -19.00 -1.64 -21.25
CA GLN A 646 -20.19 -0.79 -21.33
C GLN A 646 -19.85 0.65 -21.74
N GLY A 647 -18.79 1.22 -21.14
CA GLY A 647 -18.34 2.58 -21.47
C GLY A 647 -17.87 2.70 -22.92
N LEU A 648 -17.15 1.70 -23.45
CA LEU A 648 -16.72 1.65 -24.84
C LEU A 648 -17.90 1.53 -25.81
N ASN A 649 -18.86 0.65 -25.51
CA ASN A 649 -20.06 0.51 -26.34
C ASN A 649 -20.86 1.81 -26.40
N GLN A 650 -21.01 2.52 -25.27
CA GLN A 650 -21.69 3.81 -25.21
C GLN A 650 -20.96 4.89 -26.00
N LEU A 651 -19.64 4.88 -25.99
CA LEU A 651 -18.82 5.81 -26.77
C LEU A 651 -19.00 5.57 -28.28
N LEU A 652 -19.05 4.30 -28.69
CA LEU A 652 -19.29 3.93 -30.08
C LEU A 652 -20.71 4.21 -30.55
N ASP A 653 -21.71 4.05 -29.69
CA ASP A 653 -23.09 4.45 -29.96
C ASP A 653 -23.20 5.95 -30.24
N ASN A 654 -22.56 6.75 -29.40
CA ASN A 654 -22.54 8.20 -29.54
C ASN A 654 -21.79 8.63 -30.82
N SER A 655 -20.69 7.95 -31.15
CA SER A 655 -19.90 8.24 -32.37
C SER A 655 -20.66 7.85 -33.63
N SER A 656 -21.32 6.69 -33.61
CA SER A 656 -22.17 6.20 -34.71
C SER A 656 -23.37 7.10 -34.93
N ALA A 657 -24.03 7.54 -33.86
CA ALA A 657 -25.16 8.47 -33.93
C ALA A 657 -24.77 9.84 -34.50
N GLY A 658 -23.59 10.35 -34.06
CA GLY A 658 -23.03 11.60 -34.59
C GLY A 658 -22.71 11.54 -36.07
N LEU A 659 -22.13 10.40 -36.54
CA LEU A 659 -21.86 10.18 -37.96
C LEU A 659 -23.14 10.03 -38.80
N ALA A 660 -24.16 9.36 -38.26
CA ALA A 660 -25.45 9.21 -38.92
C ALA A 660 -26.17 10.57 -39.06
N GLU A 661 -26.04 11.45 -38.06
CA GLU A 661 -26.58 12.81 -38.10
C GLU A 661 -25.83 13.68 -39.10
N LEU A 662 -24.50 13.57 -39.19
CA LEU A 662 -23.67 14.21 -40.20
C LEU A 662 -24.00 13.72 -41.60
N GLN A 663 -24.22 12.43 -41.81
CA GLN A 663 -24.67 11.89 -43.11
C GLN A 663 -26.07 12.40 -43.49
N ARG A 664 -26.96 12.53 -42.52
CA ARG A 664 -28.31 13.09 -42.76
C ARG A 664 -28.26 14.57 -43.12
N MET A 665 -27.35 15.35 -42.46
CA MET A 665 -27.12 16.76 -42.81
C MET A 665 -26.44 16.95 -44.17
N LEU A 666 -25.64 15.99 -44.61
CA LEU A 666 -24.97 16.04 -45.92
C LEU A 666 -25.85 15.55 -47.07
N SER A 667 -26.95 14.84 -46.76
CA SER A 667 -27.89 14.30 -47.75
C SER A 667 -29.18 15.13 -47.86
N ALA A 668 -29.32 16.18 -47.03
CA ALA A 668 -30.37 17.19 -47.08
C ALA A 668 -29.85 18.49 -47.75
#